data_1992628944dfad46fa37f683bbd09bbe
#
_entry.id   1992628944dfad46fa37f683bbd09bbe
#
_cell.length_a   1.000
_cell.length_b   1.000
_cell.length_c   1.000
_cell.angle_alpha   90.00
_cell.angle_beta   90.00
_cell.angle_gamma   90.00
#
_symmetry.space_group_name_H-M   'P 1'
#
loop_
_entity.id
_entity.type
_entity.pdbx_description
1 polymer ?
#
loop_
_entity_poly.entity_id
_entity_poly.type
_entity_poly.pdbx_seq_one_letter_code
_entity_poly.pdbx_strand_id
1 'polypeptide(L)'
;MANKWVYTFKEGNMSMRNLLGGKGANLAEMTEIGLPVPQGFTITTEACTQYYEDGRKINDEIMSQAMEGVAWMEEVNGKKFGDLENPLLVSVRSGARASMPGMMDTILNLGLNDEVVAAMIKGNPDPAFERFVYDSYRRFIQMFSDVVMEVGKKYFEQLIDKMKEEKGVKFDVDLTAEDLKTLAEQFKAEYKNQLGTDFPSDPVEQLKLAIEAVFRSWDNPRANVYRRDNDIPYSWGTAVNVMPMVFGNLNNESGTGVAFTRDPATGENKLMGEFLINAQGEDVVAGVRTPMPIAQMEKEFPEAYAEFLKVCDTLENHYHDMQDMEFTVENKKLYMLQCRNGKRTAPAALKIACDLVAEGHKTPEEAVAMIDPRNLDTLLHPQFDAAALKAATPLGKGLGASPGAACGKVVFTADDAVEWAARGEKVVLVRLETSPEDITGMKSAQGILTVRGGMTSHAAVVARGMGTCCVSGCGDINMDEENKKFTLAGVEFTEGSEISIDGTTGNIYQGLIPTVDAQIAGEFGQIMAWADQFRKLKVRTNADTPADAKKARELGAEGIGLCRTEHMFFEEDRIAAFREMICADTVEAREKALDKILPYQQSDFKALYEALEGCPVTIRFLDPPLHEFVPHEEAEQIKLANDLGKTLDEVKAIVESLKEFNPMMGHRGCRLAVTYPEIAKMQTKAVIRAAIEVQKEHADWNVKPEIMIPLTCELKELKFVKKVVVETADAEIAAAGVDLKYEVGTMIEIPRAALTADEIATEADFFCFGTNDLTQMTFGFSRDDAGKFLDAYYDAKIFENDPFAKLDQTGVGKLMETAIKLGKPVNPALHCGICGEHGGDPSSVEFCHKIGLDYVSCSPFRVPVARLAAAQAAIAEK
;
A
#
# COMPACT_ATOMS: atom_id res chain seq x y z
N MET A 1 -19.23 -28.52 -22.49
CA MET A 1 -17.87 -28.57 -23.03
C MET A 1 -16.95 -28.82 -21.85
N ALA A 2 -15.95 -29.69 -21.97
CA ALA A 2 -14.94 -29.90 -20.92
C ALA A 2 -14.13 -28.56 -20.73
N ASN A 3 -13.82 -28.23 -19.50
CA ASN A 3 -13.02 -27.06 -19.20
C ASN A 3 -11.57 -27.28 -19.68
N LYS A 4 -10.97 -26.26 -20.27
CA LYS A 4 -9.56 -26.31 -20.64
C LYS A 4 -8.72 -25.73 -19.49
N TRP A 5 -7.99 -26.61 -18.81
CA TRP A 5 -7.17 -26.27 -17.63
C TRP A 5 -5.69 -26.06 -17.96
N VAL A 6 -5.22 -26.57 -19.11
CA VAL A 6 -3.81 -26.58 -19.48
C VAL A 6 -3.60 -25.98 -20.86
N TYR A 7 -2.61 -25.12 -20.98
CA TYR A 7 -2.19 -24.46 -22.23
C TYR A 7 -0.69 -24.67 -22.43
N THR A 8 -0.29 -25.15 -23.61
CA THR A 8 1.14 -25.12 -23.97
C THR A 8 1.58 -23.67 -24.23
N PHE A 9 2.89 -23.41 -24.18
CA PHE A 9 3.37 -22.05 -24.45
C PHE A 9 3.06 -21.59 -25.88
N LYS A 10 2.87 -22.49 -26.81
CA LYS A 10 2.43 -22.17 -28.19
C LYS A 10 0.96 -21.80 -28.30
N GLU A 11 0.15 -22.16 -27.33
CA GLU A 11 -1.29 -21.87 -27.31
C GLU A 11 -1.66 -20.56 -26.62
N GLY A 12 -0.73 -19.96 -25.93
CA GLY A 12 -0.98 -18.74 -25.14
C GLY A 12 -0.33 -17.50 -25.73
N ASN A 13 -0.68 -16.35 -25.14
CA ASN A 13 -0.06 -15.05 -25.41
C ASN A 13 -0.25 -14.10 -24.21
N MET A 14 0.30 -12.89 -24.28
CA MET A 14 0.25 -11.95 -23.15
C MET A 14 -1.16 -11.44 -22.81
N SER A 15 -2.13 -11.52 -23.75
CA SER A 15 -3.51 -11.14 -23.47
C SER A 15 -4.23 -12.08 -22.51
N MET A 16 -3.68 -13.27 -22.29
CA MET A 16 -4.21 -14.31 -21.42
C MET A 16 -3.65 -14.25 -20.00
N ARG A 17 -3.13 -13.12 -19.58
CA ARG A 17 -2.52 -12.95 -18.26
C ARG A 17 -3.43 -13.33 -17.09
N ASN A 18 -4.71 -13.08 -17.20
CA ASN A 18 -5.68 -13.45 -16.17
C ASN A 18 -5.80 -14.97 -15.98
N LEU A 19 -5.61 -15.72 -17.05
CA LEU A 19 -5.74 -17.18 -17.09
C LEU A 19 -4.41 -17.89 -16.86
N LEU A 20 -3.34 -17.41 -17.48
CA LEU A 20 -2.01 -18.03 -17.46
C LEU A 20 -1.10 -17.48 -16.36
N GLY A 21 -1.52 -16.42 -15.65
CA GLY A 21 -0.66 -15.66 -14.77
C GLY A 21 0.36 -14.82 -15.54
N GLY A 22 1.12 -13.98 -14.84
CA GLY A 22 2.13 -13.12 -15.48
C GLY A 22 3.25 -13.90 -16.14
N LYS A 23 3.80 -14.91 -15.45
CA LYS A 23 4.88 -15.75 -15.98
C LYS A 23 4.44 -16.57 -17.18
N GLY A 24 3.31 -17.26 -17.08
CA GLY A 24 2.82 -18.12 -18.16
C GLY A 24 2.49 -17.34 -19.42
N ALA A 25 1.85 -16.19 -19.28
CA ALA A 25 1.54 -15.30 -20.40
C ALA A 25 2.82 -14.78 -21.08
N ASN A 26 3.82 -14.38 -20.31
CA ASN A 26 5.07 -13.89 -20.87
C ASN A 26 5.94 -14.99 -21.51
N LEU A 27 5.94 -16.20 -20.95
CA LEU A 27 6.60 -17.35 -21.57
C LEU A 27 5.97 -17.69 -22.92
N ALA A 28 4.64 -17.67 -22.99
CA ALA A 28 3.92 -17.87 -24.24
C ALA A 28 4.20 -16.75 -25.25
N GLU A 29 4.21 -15.50 -24.82
CA GLU A 29 4.51 -14.35 -25.66
C GLU A 29 5.94 -14.38 -26.20
N MET A 30 6.93 -14.68 -25.36
CA MET A 30 8.33 -14.86 -25.80
C MET A 30 8.45 -15.98 -26.83
N THR A 31 7.68 -17.06 -26.67
CA THR A 31 7.64 -18.15 -27.64
C THR A 31 7.08 -17.68 -28.98
N GLU A 32 6.00 -16.91 -28.96
CA GLU A 32 5.36 -16.40 -30.18
C GLU A 32 6.27 -15.46 -30.96
N ILE A 33 7.01 -14.60 -30.30
CA ILE A 33 7.98 -13.69 -30.95
C ILE A 33 9.33 -14.35 -31.31
N GLY A 34 9.47 -15.65 -31.10
CA GLY A 34 10.62 -16.44 -31.57
C GLY A 34 11.85 -16.44 -30.67
N LEU A 35 11.72 -16.09 -29.39
CA LEU A 35 12.82 -16.12 -28.42
C LEU A 35 13.10 -17.58 -27.95
N PRO A 36 14.34 -17.85 -27.49
CA PRO A 36 14.74 -19.21 -27.09
C PRO A 36 14.17 -19.56 -25.70
N VAL A 37 12.93 -19.99 -25.67
CA VAL A 37 12.21 -20.41 -24.44
C VAL A 37 12.14 -21.94 -24.41
N PRO A 38 12.53 -22.60 -23.31
CA PRO A 38 12.26 -24.02 -23.12
C PRO A 38 10.75 -24.27 -23.19
N GLN A 39 10.32 -25.16 -24.07
CA GLN A 39 8.91 -25.37 -24.37
C GLN A 39 8.20 -26.21 -23.31
N GLY A 40 7.30 -25.61 -22.58
CA GLY A 40 6.51 -26.21 -21.53
C GLY A 40 5.03 -25.86 -21.64
N PHE A 41 4.32 -26.00 -20.53
CA PHE A 41 2.89 -25.69 -20.44
C PHE A 41 2.54 -24.97 -19.14
N THR A 42 1.37 -24.33 -19.12
CA THR A 42 0.82 -23.63 -17.97
C THR A 42 -0.50 -24.31 -17.55
N ILE A 43 -0.62 -24.62 -16.27
CA ILE A 43 -1.89 -24.98 -15.61
C ILE A 43 -2.51 -23.68 -15.11
N THR A 44 -3.77 -23.41 -15.46
CA THR A 44 -4.41 -22.12 -15.33
C THR A 44 -4.69 -21.70 -13.89
N THR A 45 -4.90 -20.39 -13.70
CA THR A 45 -5.40 -19.83 -12.43
C THR A 45 -6.77 -20.36 -12.05
N GLU A 46 -7.61 -20.69 -13.03
CA GLU A 46 -8.92 -21.31 -12.80
C GLU A 46 -8.80 -22.71 -12.21
N ALA A 47 -7.77 -23.48 -12.61
CA ALA A 47 -7.46 -24.76 -11.99
C ALA A 47 -7.08 -24.62 -10.52
N CYS A 48 -6.40 -23.55 -10.14
CA CYS A 48 -6.12 -23.23 -8.74
C CYS A 48 -7.41 -23.00 -7.95
N THR A 49 -8.32 -22.22 -8.47
CA THR A 49 -9.63 -21.96 -7.85
C THR A 49 -10.40 -23.27 -7.69
N GLN A 50 -10.43 -24.12 -8.72
CA GLN A 50 -11.07 -25.44 -8.68
C GLN A 50 -10.44 -26.35 -7.61
N TYR A 51 -9.12 -26.32 -7.47
CA TYR A 51 -8.40 -27.07 -6.42
C TYR A 51 -8.92 -26.72 -5.02
N TYR A 52 -9.16 -25.45 -4.73
CA TYR A 52 -9.73 -25.04 -3.44
C TYR A 52 -11.20 -25.41 -3.29
N GLU A 53 -12.00 -25.27 -4.34
CA GLU A 53 -13.41 -25.69 -4.35
C GLU A 53 -13.56 -27.20 -4.12
N ASP A 54 -12.64 -28.00 -4.66
CA ASP A 54 -12.59 -29.46 -4.49
C ASP A 54 -11.96 -29.88 -3.14
N GLY A 55 -11.80 -28.99 -2.19
CA GLY A 55 -11.27 -29.29 -0.86
C GLY A 55 -9.76 -29.55 -0.84
N ARG A 56 -9.00 -28.76 -1.59
CA ARG A 56 -7.54 -28.83 -1.75
C ARG A 56 -7.07 -30.15 -2.38
N LYS A 57 -7.72 -30.52 -3.45
CA LYS A 57 -7.38 -31.69 -4.26
C LYS A 57 -7.40 -31.35 -5.74
N ILE A 58 -6.43 -31.89 -6.48
CA ILE A 58 -6.43 -31.80 -7.94
C ILE A 58 -7.37 -32.90 -8.47
N ASN A 59 -8.39 -32.49 -9.24
CA ASN A 59 -9.30 -33.45 -9.85
C ASN A 59 -8.63 -34.19 -11.01
N ASP A 60 -9.23 -35.34 -11.42
CA ASP A 60 -8.70 -36.20 -12.46
C ASP A 60 -8.61 -35.51 -13.83
N GLU A 61 -9.52 -34.60 -14.14
CA GLU A 61 -9.51 -33.84 -15.40
C GLU A 61 -8.32 -32.89 -15.50
N ILE A 62 -8.01 -32.14 -14.45
CA ILE A 62 -6.83 -31.26 -14.40
C ILE A 62 -5.56 -32.11 -14.55
N MET A 63 -5.47 -33.22 -13.80
CA MET A 63 -4.28 -34.07 -13.85
C MET A 63 -4.12 -34.76 -15.23
N SER A 64 -5.19 -35.20 -15.84
CA SER A 64 -5.20 -35.77 -17.19
C SER A 64 -4.69 -34.77 -18.22
N GLN A 65 -5.17 -33.51 -18.18
CA GLN A 65 -4.69 -32.47 -19.08
C GLN A 65 -3.22 -32.09 -18.80
N ALA A 66 -2.79 -32.11 -17.53
CA ALA A 66 -1.37 -31.92 -17.19
C ALA A 66 -0.50 -33.03 -17.80
N MET A 67 -0.95 -34.28 -17.79
CA MET A 67 -0.22 -35.38 -18.40
C MET A 67 -0.21 -35.31 -19.93
N GLU A 68 -1.26 -34.79 -20.56
CA GLU A 68 -1.24 -34.45 -21.99
C GLU A 68 -0.19 -33.39 -22.30
N GLY A 69 -0.07 -32.40 -21.43
CA GLY A 69 0.99 -31.37 -21.50
C GLY A 69 2.39 -31.99 -21.40
N VAL A 70 2.58 -32.94 -20.49
CA VAL A 70 3.85 -33.69 -20.38
C VAL A 70 4.16 -34.45 -21.66
N ALA A 71 3.19 -35.15 -22.22
CA ALA A 71 3.35 -35.87 -23.48
C ALA A 71 3.75 -34.93 -24.63
N TRP A 72 3.13 -33.78 -24.72
CA TRP A 72 3.49 -32.75 -25.69
C TRP A 72 4.93 -32.23 -25.46
N MET A 73 5.32 -31.98 -24.21
CA MET A 73 6.67 -31.58 -23.85
C MET A 73 7.72 -32.65 -24.28
N GLU A 74 7.42 -33.90 -24.04
CA GLU A 74 8.27 -35.03 -24.41
C GLU A 74 8.52 -35.06 -25.93
N GLU A 75 7.47 -34.85 -26.70
CA GLU A 75 7.56 -34.81 -28.18
C GLU A 75 8.41 -33.64 -28.65
N VAL A 76 8.14 -32.44 -28.17
CA VAL A 76 8.83 -31.21 -28.61
C VAL A 76 10.32 -31.20 -28.19
N ASN A 77 10.62 -31.72 -27.00
CA ASN A 77 12.01 -31.70 -26.48
C ASN A 77 12.81 -32.96 -26.82
N GLY A 78 12.18 -34.00 -27.38
CA GLY A 78 12.83 -35.25 -27.72
C GLY A 78 13.34 -36.05 -26.53
N LYS A 79 12.75 -35.85 -25.36
CA LYS A 79 13.11 -36.51 -24.10
C LYS A 79 11.86 -37.07 -23.45
N LYS A 80 12.00 -38.07 -22.60
CA LYS A 80 10.86 -38.67 -21.89
C LYS A 80 10.97 -38.54 -20.39
N PHE A 81 9.83 -38.23 -19.79
CA PHE A 81 9.70 -38.08 -18.34
C PHE A 81 9.84 -39.46 -17.66
N GLY A 82 10.83 -39.58 -16.78
CA GLY A 82 11.14 -40.84 -16.11
C GLY A 82 11.90 -41.87 -16.96
N ASP A 83 12.35 -41.53 -18.14
CA ASP A 83 13.10 -42.40 -19.03
C ASP A 83 14.51 -42.73 -18.52
N LEU A 84 15.02 -43.91 -18.85
CA LEU A 84 16.37 -44.31 -18.48
C LEU A 84 17.42 -44.07 -19.59
N GLU A 85 16.99 -43.74 -20.79
CA GLU A 85 17.90 -43.41 -21.89
C GLU A 85 18.12 -41.90 -22.06
N ASN A 86 17.05 -41.15 -22.11
CA ASN A 86 17.08 -39.70 -22.29
C ASN A 86 16.03 -39.01 -21.44
N PRO A 87 16.25 -38.88 -20.12
CA PRO A 87 15.25 -38.40 -19.19
C PRO A 87 14.96 -36.92 -19.37
N LEU A 88 13.65 -36.57 -19.33
CA LEU A 88 13.16 -35.22 -19.22
C LEU A 88 13.08 -34.88 -17.72
N LEU A 89 13.79 -33.84 -17.33
CA LEU A 89 13.67 -33.22 -16.01
C LEU A 89 12.93 -31.89 -16.16
N VAL A 90 12.10 -31.56 -15.20
CA VAL A 90 11.26 -30.36 -15.29
C VAL A 90 11.37 -29.47 -14.05
N SER A 91 11.05 -28.21 -14.23
CA SER A 91 10.76 -27.28 -13.14
C SER A 91 9.26 -27.05 -13.05
N VAL A 92 8.76 -26.85 -11.81
CA VAL A 92 7.38 -26.50 -11.52
C VAL A 92 7.41 -25.16 -10.79
N ARG A 93 6.82 -24.14 -11.40
CA ARG A 93 6.92 -22.75 -10.96
C ARG A 93 5.55 -22.10 -10.80
N SER A 94 5.37 -21.33 -9.75
CA SER A 94 4.17 -20.51 -9.58
C SER A 94 4.14 -19.30 -10.55
N GLY A 95 2.96 -18.82 -10.86
CA GLY A 95 2.79 -17.65 -11.70
C GLY A 95 1.44 -16.98 -11.48
N ALA A 96 1.34 -16.05 -10.52
CA ALA A 96 0.14 -15.25 -10.31
C ALA A 96 0.02 -14.11 -11.35
N ARG A 97 -1.18 -13.52 -11.46
CA ARG A 97 -1.42 -12.34 -12.33
C ARG A 97 -0.54 -11.16 -11.96
N ALA A 98 -0.38 -10.93 -10.66
CA ALA A 98 0.52 -9.94 -10.10
C ALA A 98 1.81 -10.59 -9.62
N SER A 99 2.93 -9.88 -9.75
CA SER A 99 4.22 -10.37 -9.26
C SER A 99 4.22 -10.42 -7.73
N MET A 100 4.54 -11.59 -7.17
CA MET A 100 4.63 -11.83 -5.73
C MET A 100 6.00 -12.44 -5.37
N PRO A 101 7.10 -11.64 -5.40
CA PRO A 101 8.45 -12.17 -5.23
C PRO A 101 8.66 -12.84 -3.88
N GLY A 102 9.19 -14.07 -3.88
CA GLY A 102 9.49 -14.81 -2.67
C GLY A 102 8.30 -15.31 -1.86
N MET A 103 7.07 -15.08 -2.34
CA MET A 103 5.85 -15.48 -1.61
C MET A 103 5.35 -16.88 -1.99
N MET A 104 5.72 -17.37 -3.16
CA MET A 104 5.26 -18.65 -3.69
C MET A 104 6.44 -19.49 -4.19
N ASP A 105 6.20 -20.78 -4.30
CA ASP A 105 7.23 -21.80 -4.39
C ASP A 105 7.62 -22.18 -5.83
N THR A 106 8.87 -22.67 -5.97
CA THR A 106 9.43 -23.23 -7.20
C THR A 106 10.10 -24.54 -6.86
N ILE A 107 9.92 -25.57 -7.69
CA ILE A 107 10.58 -26.88 -7.57
C ILE A 107 11.38 -27.12 -8.84
N LEU A 108 12.70 -27.40 -8.68
CA LEU A 108 13.63 -27.67 -9.77
C LEU A 108 14.03 -29.15 -9.79
N ASN A 109 14.55 -29.60 -10.90
CA ASN A 109 15.12 -30.93 -11.08
C ASN A 109 14.13 -32.10 -10.87
N LEU A 110 12.84 -31.82 -11.02
CA LEU A 110 11.80 -32.82 -10.82
C LEU A 110 11.87 -33.92 -11.90
N GLY A 111 11.74 -35.18 -11.49
CA GLY A 111 11.86 -36.36 -12.32
C GLY A 111 13.05 -37.24 -11.94
N LEU A 112 13.93 -36.77 -11.07
CA LEU A 112 15.08 -37.58 -10.57
C LEU A 112 14.61 -38.61 -9.54
N ASN A 113 15.22 -39.79 -9.66
CA ASN A 113 15.12 -40.89 -8.71
C ASN A 113 16.43 -41.70 -8.84
N ASP A 114 16.59 -42.74 -8.00
CA ASP A 114 17.82 -43.54 -8.02
C ASP A 114 18.11 -44.21 -9.37
N GLU A 115 17.07 -44.66 -10.05
CA GLU A 115 17.18 -45.35 -11.36
C GLU A 115 17.59 -44.35 -12.47
N VAL A 116 16.98 -43.21 -12.51
CA VAL A 116 17.28 -42.13 -13.47
C VAL A 116 18.70 -41.61 -13.27
N VAL A 117 19.10 -41.38 -12.01
CA VAL A 117 20.46 -40.96 -11.65
C VAL A 117 21.49 -41.97 -12.11
N ALA A 118 21.29 -43.25 -11.80
CA ALA A 118 22.20 -44.31 -12.21
C ALA A 118 22.30 -44.42 -13.75
N ALA A 119 21.17 -44.30 -14.44
CA ALA A 119 21.12 -44.35 -15.89
C ALA A 119 21.82 -43.16 -16.55
N MET A 120 21.66 -41.94 -16.04
CA MET A 120 22.34 -40.74 -16.52
C MET A 120 23.87 -40.87 -16.38
N ILE A 121 24.37 -41.36 -15.27
CA ILE A 121 25.78 -41.55 -14.99
C ILE A 121 26.39 -42.63 -15.91
N LYS A 122 25.65 -43.72 -16.10
CA LYS A 122 26.07 -44.80 -17.03
C LYS A 122 26.13 -44.31 -18.47
N GLY A 123 25.23 -43.42 -18.87
CA GLY A 123 25.18 -42.86 -20.23
C GLY A 123 26.29 -41.85 -20.53
N ASN A 124 26.91 -41.27 -19.52
CA ASN A 124 28.00 -40.31 -19.63
C ASN A 124 29.03 -40.54 -18.51
N PRO A 125 30.11 -41.23 -18.77
CA PRO A 125 31.09 -41.61 -17.75
C PRO A 125 32.06 -40.49 -17.33
N ASP A 126 31.83 -39.26 -17.79
CA ASP A 126 32.65 -38.10 -17.36
C ASP A 126 32.46 -37.86 -15.85
N PRO A 127 33.54 -37.81 -15.05
CA PRO A 127 33.44 -37.53 -13.61
C PRO A 127 32.78 -36.18 -13.28
N ALA A 128 32.96 -35.19 -14.15
CA ALA A 128 32.30 -33.89 -13.97
C ALA A 128 30.78 -33.99 -14.16
N PHE A 129 30.33 -34.82 -15.06
CA PHE A 129 28.90 -35.10 -15.28
C PHE A 129 28.31 -35.90 -14.11
N GLU A 130 29.03 -36.87 -13.58
CA GLU A 130 28.61 -37.59 -12.36
C GLU A 130 28.39 -36.63 -11.19
N ARG A 131 29.33 -35.71 -11.00
CA ARG A 131 29.17 -34.65 -9.97
C ARG A 131 27.92 -33.80 -10.19
N PHE A 132 27.69 -33.38 -11.41
CA PHE A 132 26.50 -32.62 -11.81
C PHE A 132 25.20 -33.37 -11.46
N VAL A 133 25.14 -34.65 -11.80
CA VAL A 133 23.92 -35.45 -11.54
C VAL A 133 23.66 -35.58 -10.05
N TYR A 134 24.66 -35.86 -9.22
CA TYR A 134 24.47 -35.94 -7.77
C TYR A 134 24.21 -34.59 -7.13
N ASP A 135 24.78 -33.51 -7.61
CA ASP A 135 24.45 -32.15 -7.15
C ASP A 135 23.00 -31.82 -7.44
N SER A 136 22.52 -32.12 -8.63
CA SER A 136 21.12 -31.91 -9.02
C SER A 136 20.16 -32.77 -8.21
N TYR A 137 20.56 -34.03 -7.92
CA TYR A 137 19.72 -34.93 -7.11
C TYR A 137 19.60 -34.48 -5.66
N ARG A 138 20.72 -34.13 -5.00
CA ARG A 138 20.66 -33.63 -3.63
C ARG A 138 19.84 -32.33 -3.53
N ARG A 139 19.98 -31.42 -4.50
CA ARG A 139 19.18 -30.19 -4.59
C ARG A 139 17.71 -30.46 -4.73
N PHE A 140 17.35 -31.43 -5.56
CA PHE A 140 15.97 -31.85 -5.76
C PHE A 140 15.37 -32.42 -4.49
N ILE A 141 16.07 -33.31 -3.80
CA ILE A 141 15.59 -33.91 -2.54
C ILE A 141 15.36 -32.82 -1.48
N GLN A 142 16.30 -31.93 -1.31
CA GLN A 142 16.19 -30.81 -0.37
C GLN A 142 15.00 -29.91 -0.68
N MET A 143 14.91 -29.46 -1.92
CA MET A 143 13.87 -28.54 -2.35
C MET A 143 12.49 -29.16 -2.29
N PHE A 144 12.34 -30.41 -2.74
CA PHE A 144 11.11 -31.16 -2.66
C PHE A 144 10.65 -31.37 -1.20
N SER A 145 11.59 -31.71 -0.34
CA SER A 145 11.31 -31.91 1.09
C SER A 145 10.88 -30.60 1.76
N ASP A 146 11.56 -29.50 1.50
CA ASP A 146 11.25 -28.20 2.08
C ASP A 146 9.93 -27.63 1.53
N VAL A 147 9.81 -27.55 0.23
CA VAL A 147 8.70 -26.86 -0.45
C VAL A 147 7.45 -27.71 -0.54
N VAL A 148 7.58 -28.96 -0.98
CA VAL A 148 6.44 -29.84 -1.23
C VAL A 148 5.92 -30.48 0.05
N MET A 149 6.84 -30.95 0.88
CA MET A 149 6.51 -31.73 2.08
C MET A 149 6.62 -30.94 3.38
N GLU A 150 7.02 -29.67 3.31
CA GLU A 150 7.11 -28.74 4.46
C GLU A 150 8.02 -29.23 5.60
N VAL A 151 9.06 -29.95 5.27
CA VAL A 151 10.04 -30.48 6.25
C VAL A 151 10.98 -29.41 6.80
N GLY A 152 11.17 -28.32 6.09
CA GLY A 152 12.10 -27.26 6.49
C GLY A 152 13.56 -27.53 6.11
N LYS A 153 14.11 -26.59 5.35
CA LYS A 153 15.48 -26.72 4.77
C LYS A 153 16.60 -26.84 5.79
N LYS A 154 16.40 -26.35 7.02
CA LYS A 154 17.42 -26.35 8.08
C LYS A 154 18.03 -27.74 8.37
N TYR A 155 17.23 -28.79 8.28
CA TYR A 155 17.69 -30.16 8.51
C TYR A 155 18.72 -30.62 7.46
N PHE A 156 18.52 -30.20 6.22
CA PHE A 156 19.39 -30.52 5.08
C PHE A 156 20.62 -29.62 5.05
N GLU A 157 20.48 -28.33 5.35
CA GLU A 157 21.59 -27.39 5.48
C GLU A 157 22.60 -27.83 6.54
N GLN A 158 22.12 -28.32 7.67
CA GLN A 158 22.97 -28.87 8.72
C GLN A 158 23.83 -30.06 8.23
N LEU A 159 23.26 -30.92 7.41
CA LEU A 159 24.00 -32.05 6.82
C LEU A 159 25.07 -31.59 5.83
N ILE A 160 24.75 -30.58 5.00
CA ILE A 160 25.72 -29.98 4.07
C ILE A 160 26.87 -29.31 4.84
N ASP A 161 26.56 -28.51 5.82
CA ASP A 161 27.53 -27.77 6.63
C ASP A 161 28.46 -28.73 7.37
N LYS A 162 27.96 -29.81 7.93
CA LYS A 162 28.72 -30.86 8.55
C LYS A 162 29.68 -31.56 7.57
N MET A 163 29.19 -31.85 6.36
CA MET A 163 30.01 -32.44 5.29
C MET A 163 31.14 -31.50 4.88
N LYS A 164 30.87 -30.23 4.70
CA LYS A 164 31.86 -29.20 4.37
C LYS A 164 32.92 -29.06 5.45
N GLU A 165 32.51 -29.08 6.72
CA GLU A 165 33.42 -29.03 7.86
C GLU A 165 34.33 -30.27 7.92
N GLU A 166 33.76 -31.46 7.77
CA GLU A 166 34.52 -32.73 7.77
C GLU A 166 35.54 -32.80 6.60
N LYS A 167 35.22 -32.21 5.46
CA LYS A 167 36.08 -32.17 4.26
C LYS A 167 37.01 -30.96 4.22
N GLY A 168 36.86 -30.00 5.11
CA GLY A 168 37.67 -28.79 5.16
C GLY A 168 37.46 -27.85 3.97
N VAL A 169 36.26 -27.86 3.38
CA VAL A 169 35.89 -27.00 2.24
C VAL A 169 34.90 -25.94 2.65
N LYS A 170 34.85 -24.83 1.89
CA LYS A 170 34.03 -23.68 2.21
C LYS A 170 32.73 -23.64 1.41
N PHE A 171 32.78 -24.05 0.16
CA PHE A 171 31.65 -23.93 -0.77
C PHE A 171 31.13 -25.29 -1.22
N ASP A 172 29.86 -25.36 -1.58
CA ASP A 172 29.23 -26.57 -2.11
C ASP A 172 29.90 -27.05 -3.38
N VAL A 173 30.40 -26.12 -4.21
CA VAL A 173 31.14 -26.42 -5.45
C VAL A 173 32.44 -27.18 -5.21
N ASP A 174 32.98 -27.14 -4.00
CA ASP A 174 34.22 -27.83 -3.64
C ASP A 174 33.98 -29.29 -3.24
N LEU A 175 32.71 -29.72 -3.08
CA LEU A 175 32.36 -31.10 -2.78
C LEU A 175 32.51 -32.00 -4.02
N THR A 176 33.04 -33.22 -3.82
CA THR A 176 33.22 -34.21 -4.90
C THR A 176 31.91 -34.91 -5.23
N ALA A 177 31.89 -35.64 -6.36
CA ALA A 177 30.76 -36.48 -6.73
C ALA A 177 30.40 -37.50 -5.64
N GLU A 178 31.39 -38.13 -5.04
CA GLU A 178 31.19 -39.08 -3.93
C GLU A 178 30.60 -38.41 -2.68
N ASP A 179 31.04 -37.19 -2.34
CA ASP A 179 30.48 -36.41 -1.24
C ASP A 179 29.01 -36.08 -1.49
N LEU A 180 28.66 -35.64 -2.70
CA LEU A 180 27.31 -35.31 -3.09
C LEU A 180 26.39 -36.53 -3.14
N LYS A 181 26.88 -37.66 -3.57
CA LYS A 181 26.21 -38.97 -3.50
C LYS A 181 25.85 -39.32 -2.06
N THR A 182 26.82 -39.18 -1.15
CA THR A 182 26.64 -39.44 0.26
C THR A 182 25.57 -38.47 0.86
N LEU A 183 25.63 -37.19 0.49
CA LEU A 183 24.63 -36.22 0.89
C LEU A 183 23.23 -36.58 0.38
N ALA A 184 23.08 -37.02 -0.86
CA ALA A 184 21.82 -37.44 -1.41
C ALA A 184 21.20 -38.60 -0.59
N GLU A 185 22.02 -39.59 -0.22
CA GLU A 185 21.58 -40.68 0.64
C GLU A 185 21.19 -40.20 2.06
N GLN A 186 21.99 -39.31 2.64
CA GLN A 186 21.65 -38.68 3.93
C GLN A 186 20.35 -37.87 3.88
N PHE A 187 20.12 -37.16 2.79
CA PHE A 187 18.89 -36.38 2.59
C PHE A 187 17.65 -37.27 2.49
N LYS A 188 17.74 -38.39 1.75
CA LYS A 188 16.64 -39.37 1.69
C LYS A 188 16.39 -40.01 3.06
N ALA A 189 17.42 -40.27 3.82
CA ALA A 189 17.30 -40.79 5.19
C ALA A 189 16.64 -39.76 6.11
N GLU A 190 17.00 -38.47 6.00
CA GLU A 190 16.36 -37.39 6.77
C GLU A 190 14.92 -37.20 6.38
N TYR A 191 14.59 -37.26 5.09
CA TYR A 191 13.20 -37.25 4.61
C TYR A 191 12.37 -38.35 5.29
N LYS A 192 12.89 -39.56 5.31
CA LYS A 192 12.22 -40.70 5.96
C LYS A 192 12.12 -40.52 7.47
N ASN A 193 13.15 -39.95 8.08
CA ASN A 193 13.15 -39.67 9.51
C ASN A 193 12.07 -38.65 9.91
N GLN A 194 11.87 -37.63 9.10
CA GLN A 194 10.87 -36.61 9.37
C GLN A 194 9.43 -37.01 9.03
N LEU A 195 9.24 -37.81 7.96
CA LEU A 195 7.93 -38.11 7.41
C LEU A 195 7.47 -39.57 7.58
N GLY A 196 8.38 -40.45 7.93
CA GLY A 196 8.09 -41.88 8.11
C GLY A 196 7.90 -42.69 6.82
N THR A 197 8.07 -42.07 5.66
CA THR A 197 7.93 -42.67 4.33
C THR A 197 9.17 -42.44 3.49
N ASP A 198 9.41 -43.30 2.49
CA ASP A 198 10.51 -43.14 1.54
C ASP A 198 10.27 -41.94 0.63
N PHE A 199 11.37 -41.33 0.13
CA PHE A 199 11.29 -40.25 -0.84
C PHE A 199 10.62 -40.74 -2.12
N PRO A 200 9.66 -39.99 -2.73
CA PRO A 200 8.91 -40.43 -3.89
C PRO A 200 9.80 -40.70 -5.09
N SER A 201 9.71 -41.93 -5.67
CA SER A 201 10.49 -42.32 -6.81
C SER A 201 9.77 -42.25 -8.15
N ASP A 202 8.43 -42.21 -8.14
CA ASP A 202 7.62 -42.06 -9.36
C ASP A 202 7.58 -40.60 -9.81
N PRO A 203 8.12 -40.27 -11.00
CA PRO A 203 8.10 -38.90 -11.52
C PRO A 203 6.69 -38.28 -11.63
N VAL A 204 5.69 -39.09 -11.97
CA VAL A 204 4.29 -38.60 -12.08
C VAL A 204 3.73 -38.22 -10.70
N GLU A 205 4.02 -39.02 -9.68
CA GLU A 205 3.65 -38.69 -8.29
C GLU A 205 4.38 -37.42 -7.81
N GLN A 206 5.68 -37.31 -8.11
CA GLN A 206 6.46 -36.10 -7.81
C GLN A 206 5.82 -34.86 -8.44
N LEU A 207 5.43 -34.95 -9.72
CA LEU A 207 4.78 -33.85 -10.44
C LEU A 207 3.46 -33.45 -9.82
N LYS A 208 2.60 -34.41 -9.50
CA LYS A 208 1.29 -34.17 -8.87
C LYS A 208 1.46 -33.46 -7.53
N LEU A 209 2.36 -33.96 -6.67
CA LEU A 209 2.63 -33.37 -5.37
C LEU A 209 3.21 -31.94 -5.50
N ALA A 210 4.06 -31.70 -6.49
CA ALA A 210 4.64 -30.38 -6.76
C ALA A 210 3.57 -29.37 -7.23
N ILE A 211 2.65 -29.79 -8.10
CA ILE A 211 1.55 -28.93 -8.55
C ILE A 211 0.63 -28.58 -7.37
N GLU A 212 0.29 -29.55 -6.55
CA GLU A 212 -0.49 -29.32 -5.33
C GLU A 212 0.20 -28.36 -4.37
N ALA A 213 1.51 -28.48 -4.22
CA ALA A 213 2.29 -27.58 -3.37
C ALA A 213 2.26 -26.13 -3.87
N VAL A 214 2.37 -25.92 -5.18
CA VAL A 214 2.27 -24.57 -5.77
C VAL A 214 0.87 -24.00 -5.54
N PHE A 215 -0.19 -24.75 -5.76
CA PHE A 215 -1.54 -24.27 -5.46
C PHE A 215 -1.74 -23.96 -3.97
N ARG A 216 -1.22 -24.82 -3.10
CA ARG A 216 -1.29 -24.61 -1.65
C ARG A 216 -0.52 -23.35 -1.21
N SER A 217 0.58 -23.02 -1.88
CA SER A 217 1.36 -21.82 -1.55
C SER A 217 0.61 -20.51 -1.76
N TRP A 218 -0.44 -20.50 -2.58
CA TRP A 218 -1.33 -19.35 -2.75
C TRP A 218 -2.00 -18.92 -1.44
N ASP A 219 -2.31 -19.86 -0.57
CA ASP A 219 -2.96 -19.63 0.72
C ASP A 219 -2.00 -19.76 1.92
N ASN A 220 -0.71 -19.61 1.72
CA ASN A 220 0.21 -19.59 2.84
C ASN A 220 0.18 -18.23 3.57
N PRO A 221 0.57 -18.15 4.86
CA PRO A 221 0.49 -16.90 5.63
C PRO A 221 1.22 -15.72 4.99
N ARG A 222 2.40 -15.95 4.44
CA ARG A 222 3.20 -14.89 3.77
C ARG A 222 2.48 -14.35 2.53
N ALA A 223 1.94 -15.24 1.71
CA ALA A 223 1.20 -14.86 0.52
C ALA A 223 -0.08 -14.09 0.87
N ASN A 224 -0.79 -14.51 1.91
CA ASN A 224 -2.00 -13.83 2.39
C ASN A 224 -1.73 -12.39 2.83
N VAL A 225 -0.66 -12.17 3.60
CA VAL A 225 -0.24 -10.83 4.02
C VAL A 225 0.16 -9.99 2.80
N TYR A 226 1.00 -10.53 1.93
CA TYR A 226 1.45 -9.81 0.73
C TYR A 226 0.27 -9.40 -0.17
N ARG A 227 -0.69 -10.30 -0.39
CA ARG A 227 -1.87 -9.98 -1.19
C ARG A 227 -2.70 -8.86 -0.58
N ARG A 228 -2.91 -8.89 0.72
CA ARG A 228 -3.63 -7.82 1.43
C ARG A 228 -2.93 -6.48 1.29
N ASP A 229 -1.61 -6.45 1.51
CA ASP A 229 -0.81 -5.24 1.43
C ASP A 229 -0.70 -4.66 0.00
N ASN A 230 -0.92 -5.48 -1.02
CA ASN A 230 -0.82 -5.10 -2.43
C ASN A 230 -2.15 -5.17 -3.19
N ASP A 231 -3.27 -5.27 -2.50
CA ASP A 231 -4.61 -5.27 -3.10
C ASP A 231 -4.83 -6.37 -4.15
N ILE A 232 -4.29 -7.56 -3.91
CA ILE A 232 -4.42 -8.70 -4.81
C ILE A 232 -5.56 -9.60 -4.31
N PRO A 233 -6.70 -9.71 -5.03
CA PRO A 233 -7.83 -10.53 -4.61
C PRO A 233 -7.47 -12.00 -4.47
N TYR A 234 -7.95 -12.65 -3.44
CA TYR A 234 -7.79 -14.08 -3.23
C TYR A 234 -8.34 -14.92 -4.39
N SER A 235 -9.44 -14.46 -4.99
CA SER A 235 -10.13 -15.13 -6.10
C SER A 235 -9.29 -15.26 -7.38
N TRP A 236 -8.19 -14.52 -7.48
CA TRP A 236 -7.34 -14.60 -8.68
C TRP A 236 -6.61 -15.93 -8.81
N GLY A 237 -6.20 -16.54 -7.72
CA GLY A 237 -5.40 -17.77 -7.75
C GLY A 237 -4.02 -17.59 -8.36
N THR A 238 -3.29 -18.71 -8.46
CA THR A 238 -1.99 -18.77 -9.14
C THR A 238 -2.04 -19.81 -10.25
N ALA A 239 -1.32 -19.56 -11.33
CA ALA A 239 -1.03 -20.56 -12.34
C ALA A 239 0.20 -21.38 -11.95
N VAL A 240 0.38 -22.52 -12.59
CA VAL A 240 1.57 -23.37 -12.46
C VAL A 240 2.21 -23.53 -13.82
N ASN A 241 3.50 -23.20 -13.94
CA ASN A 241 4.28 -23.37 -15.15
C ASN A 241 5.18 -24.59 -15.02
N VAL A 242 5.04 -25.54 -15.92
CA VAL A 242 5.89 -26.73 -16.00
C VAL A 242 6.78 -26.61 -17.23
N MET A 243 8.09 -26.58 -17.01
CA MET A 243 9.08 -26.34 -18.05
C MET A 243 10.18 -27.41 -18.03
N PRO A 244 10.76 -27.75 -19.17
CA PRO A 244 11.99 -28.55 -19.18
C PRO A 244 13.11 -27.83 -18.45
N MET A 245 13.88 -28.53 -17.67
CA MET A 245 15.09 -27.98 -17.07
C MET A 245 16.14 -27.63 -18.12
N VAL A 246 16.76 -26.47 -17.91
CA VAL A 246 17.98 -26.04 -18.57
C VAL A 246 19.01 -25.82 -17.48
N PHE A 247 20.20 -26.46 -17.63
CA PHE A 247 21.15 -26.56 -16.53
C PHE A 247 22.31 -25.59 -16.66
N GLY A 248 22.26 -24.50 -15.92
CA GLY A 248 23.37 -23.58 -15.77
C GLY A 248 24.55 -24.17 -14.97
N ASN A 249 24.32 -25.27 -14.26
CA ASN A 249 25.31 -25.99 -13.47
C ASN A 249 25.82 -27.27 -14.14
N LEU A 250 25.61 -27.39 -15.44
CA LEU A 250 26.05 -28.58 -16.19
C LEU A 250 27.57 -28.68 -16.25
N ASN A 251 28.24 -27.59 -16.54
CA ASN A 251 29.71 -27.46 -16.65
C ASN A 251 30.13 -25.98 -16.67
N ASN A 252 31.42 -25.73 -16.92
CA ASN A 252 31.97 -24.38 -16.98
C ASN A 252 31.64 -23.61 -18.28
N GLU A 253 31.00 -24.23 -19.23
CA GLU A 253 30.42 -23.60 -20.43
C GLU A 253 28.93 -23.28 -20.26
N SER A 254 28.46 -23.36 -19.02
CA SER A 254 27.09 -23.10 -18.60
C SER A 254 27.05 -22.10 -17.48
N GLY A 255 25.95 -21.43 -17.34
CA GLY A 255 25.74 -20.42 -16.28
C GLY A 255 24.31 -19.96 -16.22
N THR A 256 24.03 -19.08 -15.29
CA THR A 256 22.70 -18.51 -15.11
C THR A 256 22.79 -17.05 -14.65
N GLY A 257 21.78 -16.27 -14.92
CA GLY A 257 21.80 -14.87 -14.52
C GLY A 257 20.44 -14.21 -14.53
N VAL A 258 20.44 -13.01 -13.97
CA VAL A 258 19.30 -12.10 -13.93
C VAL A 258 19.74 -10.74 -14.44
N ALA A 259 18.91 -10.07 -15.19
CA ALA A 259 19.23 -8.75 -15.72
C ALA A 259 18.00 -7.86 -15.91
N PHE A 260 18.26 -6.56 -15.93
CA PHE A 260 17.28 -5.51 -16.22
C PHE A 260 17.75 -4.74 -17.45
N THR A 261 16.86 -4.42 -18.36
CA THR A 261 17.18 -3.64 -19.56
C THR A 261 17.58 -2.20 -19.24
N ARG A 262 17.13 -1.69 -18.09
CA ARG A 262 17.50 -0.36 -17.55
C ARG A 262 17.81 -0.51 -16.07
N ASP A 263 18.53 0.47 -15.53
CA ASP A 263 18.83 0.48 -14.09
C ASP A 263 17.54 0.63 -13.26
N PRO A 264 17.16 -0.37 -12.46
CA PRO A 264 15.94 -0.32 -11.67
C PRO A 264 16.00 0.66 -10.50
N ALA A 265 17.18 1.11 -10.12
CA ALA A 265 17.38 2.09 -9.04
C ALA A 265 17.31 3.53 -9.55
N THR A 266 17.91 3.82 -10.71
CA THR A 266 18.04 5.18 -11.24
C THR A 266 17.19 5.47 -12.48
N GLY A 267 16.77 4.45 -13.21
CA GLY A 267 16.07 4.58 -14.48
C GLY A 267 16.98 4.83 -15.68
N GLU A 268 18.30 4.86 -15.50
CA GLU A 268 19.27 5.04 -16.58
C GLU A 268 19.12 3.91 -17.61
N ASN A 269 19.15 4.24 -18.89
CA ASN A 269 19.07 3.26 -19.98
C ASN A 269 20.40 2.51 -20.14
N LYS A 270 20.66 1.60 -19.20
CA LYS A 270 21.87 0.78 -19.13
C LYS A 270 21.49 -0.62 -18.65
N LEU A 271 21.97 -1.64 -19.37
CA LEU A 271 21.79 -3.02 -18.96
C LEU A 271 22.46 -3.27 -17.59
N MET A 272 21.67 -3.71 -16.63
CA MET A 272 22.12 -4.04 -15.27
C MET A 272 21.81 -5.48 -14.97
N GLY A 273 22.71 -6.18 -14.30
CA GLY A 273 22.47 -7.56 -13.92
C GLY A 273 23.71 -8.29 -13.46
N GLU A 274 23.50 -9.54 -13.14
CA GLU A 274 24.51 -10.44 -12.57
C GLU A 274 24.37 -11.83 -13.16
N PHE A 275 25.48 -12.54 -13.24
CA PHE A 275 25.51 -13.95 -13.67
C PHE A 275 26.53 -14.74 -12.89
N LEU A 276 26.34 -16.07 -12.88
CA LEU A 276 27.29 -17.05 -12.33
C LEU A 276 27.56 -18.13 -13.35
N ILE A 277 28.81 -18.54 -13.44
CA ILE A 277 29.24 -19.71 -14.21
C ILE A 277 29.01 -20.95 -13.36
N ASN A 278 28.61 -22.05 -14.00
CA ASN A 278 28.35 -23.32 -13.34
C ASN A 278 27.49 -23.20 -12.10
N ALA A 279 26.28 -22.71 -12.28
CA ALA A 279 25.31 -22.41 -11.21
C ALA A 279 23.88 -22.58 -11.67
N GLN A 280 22.97 -22.85 -10.72
CA GLN A 280 21.52 -22.75 -10.91
C GLN A 280 21.02 -21.38 -10.46
N GLY A 281 19.80 -21.01 -10.89
CA GLY A 281 19.23 -19.68 -10.61
C GLY A 281 19.16 -19.33 -9.12
N GLU A 282 18.91 -20.30 -8.26
CA GLU A 282 18.89 -20.13 -6.81
C GLU A 282 20.26 -19.66 -6.25
N ASP A 283 21.36 -20.03 -6.85
CA ASP A 283 22.71 -19.66 -6.41
C ASP A 283 23.00 -18.17 -6.58
N VAL A 284 22.38 -17.54 -7.59
CA VAL A 284 22.51 -16.09 -7.83
C VAL A 284 21.81 -15.30 -6.71
N VAL A 285 20.66 -15.78 -6.27
CA VAL A 285 19.82 -15.10 -5.27
C VAL A 285 20.27 -15.40 -3.84
N ALA A 286 20.77 -16.62 -3.59
CA ALA A 286 21.16 -17.06 -2.25
C ALA A 286 22.43 -16.37 -1.70
N GLY A 287 23.23 -15.72 -2.54
CA GLY A 287 24.43 -15.00 -2.14
C GLY A 287 25.57 -15.88 -1.61
N VAL A 288 25.53 -17.20 -1.87
CA VAL A 288 26.55 -18.16 -1.46
C VAL A 288 27.87 -17.93 -2.22
N ARG A 289 27.73 -17.49 -3.46
CA ARG A 289 28.88 -17.12 -4.33
C ARG A 289 28.66 -15.66 -4.76
N THR A 290 29.74 -14.91 -4.93
CA THR A 290 29.66 -13.52 -5.45
C THR A 290 29.40 -13.54 -6.97
N PRO A 291 28.22 -13.04 -7.42
CA PRO A 291 27.94 -12.97 -8.85
C PRO A 291 28.86 -11.98 -9.57
N MET A 292 29.06 -12.20 -10.85
CA MET A 292 29.78 -11.30 -11.74
C MET A 292 28.80 -10.30 -12.38
N PRO A 293 29.22 -9.04 -12.59
CA PRO A 293 28.41 -8.09 -13.37
C PRO A 293 28.08 -8.61 -14.75
N ILE A 294 26.90 -8.36 -15.26
CA ILE A 294 26.40 -8.87 -16.55
C ILE A 294 27.33 -8.51 -17.73
N ALA A 295 27.99 -7.35 -17.66
CA ALA A 295 28.94 -6.94 -18.70
C ALA A 295 30.13 -7.92 -18.90
N GLN A 296 30.53 -8.63 -17.87
CA GLN A 296 31.61 -9.63 -17.94
C GLN A 296 31.18 -10.92 -18.69
N MET A 297 29.87 -11.12 -18.91
CA MET A 297 29.37 -12.22 -19.72
C MET A 297 29.89 -12.15 -21.17
N GLU A 298 30.16 -10.96 -21.69
CA GLU A 298 30.76 -10.79 -23.02
C GLU A 298 32.07 -11.56 -23.18
N LYS A 299 32.88 -11.59 -22.12
CA LYS A 299 34.15 -12.30 -22.09
C LYS A 299 33.99 -13.82 -21.97
N GLU A 300 33.07 -14.25 -21.09
CA GLU A 300 32.89 -15.66 -20.73
C GLU A 300 32.03 -16.40 -21.76
N PHE A 301 30.98 -15.77 -22.27
CA PHE A 301 30.03 -16.34 -23.22
C PHE A 301 29.70 -15.32 -24.34
N PRO A 302 30.68 -15.03 -25.25
CA PRO A 302 30.52 -13.91 -26.19
C PRO A 302 29.35 -14.07 -27.15
N GLU A 303 29.08 -15.27 -27.64
CA GLU A 303 27.96 -15.54 -28.55
C GLU A 303 26.60 -15.45 -27.82
N ALA A 304 26.49 -16.05 -26.63
CA ALA A 304 25.28 -15.97 -25.81
C ALA A 304 25.01 -14.55 -25.36
N TYR A 305 26.06 -13.78 -25.02
CA TYR A 305 25.92 -12.38 -24.66
C TYR A 305 25.39 -11.53 -25.82
N ALA A 306 25.93 -11.72 -27.02
CA ALA A 306 25.46 -11.02 -28.22
C ALA A 306 24.00 -11.36 -28.54
N GLU A 307 23.58 -12.60 -28.37
CA GLU A 307 22.20 -13.03 -28.52
C GLU A 307 21.33 -12.41 -27.42
N PHE A 308 21.81 -12.38 -26.17
CA PHE A 308 21.09 -11.78 -25.04
C PHE A 308 20.83 -10.30 -25.24
N LEU A 309 21.80 -9.54 -25.77
CA LEU A 309 21.57 -8.11 -26.08
C LEU A 309 20.45 -7.92 -27.13
N LYS A 310 20.39 -8.78 -28.12
CA LYS A 310 19.28 -8.76 -29.10
C LYS A 310 17.93 -9.09 -28.44
N VAL A 311 17.93 -10.04 -27.51
CA VAL A 311 16.73 -10.39 -26.74
C VAL A 311 16.27 -9.20 -25.92
N CYS A 312 17.18 -8.50 -25.24
CA CYS A 312 16.87 -7.28 -24.48
C CYS A 312 16.19 -6.22 -25.35
N ASP A 313 16.76 -5.92 -26.50
CA ASP A 313 16.19 -4.95 -27.45
C ASP A 313 14.81 -5.40 -27.96
N THR A 314 14.68 -6.67 -28.31
CA THR A 314 13.43 -7.26 -28.77
C THR A 314 12.33 -7.13 -27.71
N LEU A 315 12.63 -7.49 -26.48
CA LEU A 315 11.66 -7.44 -25.37
C LEU A 315 11.25 -6.02 -25.03
N GLU A 316 12.19 -5.10 -24.90
CA GLU A 316 11.88 -3.69 -24.58
C GLU A 316 11.06 -3.03 -25.69
N ASN A 317 11.41 -3.28 -26.97
CA ASN A 317 10.65 -2.80 -28.12
C ASN A 317 9.25 -3.43 -28.22
N HIS A 318 9.11 -4.68 -27.82
CA HIS A 318 7.82 -5.39 -27.85
C HIS A 318 6.87 -4.94 -26.72
N TYR A 319 7.37 -4.87 -25.50
CA TYR A 319 6.55 -4.51 -24.34
C TYR A 319 6.46 -2.99 -24.10
N HIS A 320 7.33 -2.20 -24.74
CA HIS A 320 7.43 -0.75 -24.53
C HIS A 320 7.61 -0.38 -23.06
N ASP A 321 8.39 -1.18 -22.36
CA ASP A 321 8.75 -0.96 -20.96
C ASP A 321 10.07 -1.70 -20.63
N MET A 322 10.71 -1.25 -19.55
CA MET A 322 11.88 -1.91 -18.96
C MET A 322 11.53 -3.34 -18.57
N GLN A 323 12.42 -4.26 -18.91
CA GLN A 323 12.24 -5.69 -18.64
C GLN A 323 13.21 -6.19 -17.58
N ASP A 324 12.69 -7.03 -16.69
CA ASP A 324 13.39 -7.88 -15.74
C ASP A 324 13.38 -9.30 -16.32
N MET A 325 14.56 -9.90 -16.46
CA MET A 325 14.75 -11.16 -17.19
C MET A 325 15.57 -12.15 -16.39
N GLU A 326 15.17 -13.42 -16.48
CA GLU A 326 15.96 -14.55 -16.01
C GLU A 326 16.38 -15.39 -17.21
N PHE A 327 17.64 -15.76 -17.28
CA PHE A 327 18.20 -16.55 -18.37
C PHE A 327 19.15 -17.62 -17.85
N THR A 328 19.35 -18.64 -18.65
CA THR A 328 20.35 -19.70 -18.43
C THR A 328 21.13 -19.97 -19.71
N VAL A 329 22.41 -20.20 -19.57
CA VAL A 329 23.28 -20.67 -20.64
C VAL A 329 23.64 -22.11 -20.35
N GLU A 330 23.29 -23.03 -21.26
CA GLU A 330 23.67 -24.45 -21.20
C GLU A 330 24.53 -24.78 -22.38
N ASN A 331 25.75 -25.21 -22.16
CA ASN A 331 26.72 -25.49 -23.22
C ASN A 331 26.82 -24.37 -24.26
N LYS A 332 27.06 -23.15 -23.80
CA LYS A 332 27.13 -21.90 -24.59
C LYS A 332 25.83 -21.45 -25.27
N LYS A 333 24.74 -22.20 -25.14
CA LYS A 333 23.44 -21.83 -25.72
C LYS A 333 22.55 -21.09 -24.73
N LEU A 334 22.03 -19.93 -25.15
CA LEU A 334 21.14 -19.10 -24.36
C LEU A 334 19.70 -19.63 -24.34
N TYR A 335 19.08 -19.59 -23.15
CA TYR A 335 17.66 -19.84 -22.95
C TYR A 335 17.05 -18.75 -22.05
N MET A 336 15.88 -18.27 -22.41
CA MET A 336 15.11 -17.33 -21.61
C MET A 336 14.12 -18.10 -20.73
N LEU A 337 14.17 -17.86 -19.42
CA LEU A 337 13.32 -18.54 -18.46
C LEU A 337 12.15 -17.69 -17.97
N GLN A 338 12.30 -16.37 -17.98
CA GLN A 338 11.29 -15.44 -17.54
C GLN A 338 11.58 -14.04 -18.07
N CYS A 339 10.54 -13.30 -18.40
CA CYS A 339 10.57 -11.84 -18.50
C CYS A 339 9.35 -11.25 -17.82
N ARG A 340 9.48 -10.05 -17.35
CA ARG A 340 8.38 -9.25 -16.80
C ARG A 340 8.75 -7.76 -16.85
N ASN A 341 7.75 -6.90 -16.76
CA ASN A 341 8.00 -5.48 -16.54
C ASN A 341 8.76 -5.32 -15.21
N GLY A 342 9.92 -4.69 -15.26
CA GLY A 342 10.84 -4.64 -14.15
C GLY A 342 10.30 -3.84 -12.96
N LYS A 343 10.40 -4.41 -11.77
CA LYS A 343 10.19 -3.64 -10.54
C LYS A 343 11.30 -2.60 -10.43
N ARG A 344 10.94 -1.42 -10.00
CA ARG A 344 11.82 -0.25 -9.99
C ARG A 344 11.52 0.66 -8.81
N THR A 345 12.48 1.48 -8.45
CA THR A 345 12.26 2.54 -7.46
C THR A 345 11.30 3.60 -8.00
N ALA A 346 10.71 4.38 -7.11
CA ALA A 346 9.84 5.48 -7.50
C ALA A 346 10.54 6.50 -8.43
N PRO A 347 11.76 6.97 -8.15
CA PRO A 347 12.48 7.84 -9.08
C PRO A 347 12.72 7.22 -10.45
N ALA A 348 13.10 5.94 -10.49
CA ALA A 348 13.31 5.21 -11.72
C ALA A 348 12.01 5.08 -12.53
N ALA A 349 10.88 4.84 -11.88
CA ALA A 349 9.57 4.74 -12.54
C ALA A 349 9.23 6.03 -13.30
N LEU A 350 9.41 7.18 -12.70
CA LEU A 350 9.14 8.47 -13.34
C LEU A 350 10.12 8.75 -14.49
N LYS A 351 11.40 8.50 -14.28
CA LYS A 351 12.43 8.69 -15.32
C LYS A 351 12.18 7.80 -16.53
N ILE A 352 11.93 6.52 -16.31
CA ILE A 352 11.67 5.56 -17.39
C ILE A 352 10.41 5.95 -18.18
N ALA A 353 9.33 6.35 -17.51
CA ALA A 353 8.12 6.79 -18.17
C ALA A 353 8.36 8.00 -19.08
N CYS A 354 9.08 9.00 -18.60
CA CYS A 354 9.45 10.18 -19.39
C CYS A 354 10.37 9.83 -20.56
N ASP A 355 11.37 8.99 -20.33
CA ASP A 355 12.32 8.57 -21.36
C ASP A 355 11.62 7.76 -22.48
N LEU A 356 10.70 6.88 -22.13
CA LEU A 356 9.92 6.10 -23.10
C LEU A 356 9.06 6.99 -23.99
N VAL A 357 8.54 8.09 -23.48
CA VAL A 357 7.82 9.10 -24.29
C VAL A 357 8.79 9.81 -25.22
N ALA A 358 9.92 10.25 -24.72
CA ALA A 358 10.95 10.94 -25.52
C ALA A 358 11.53 10.05 -26.63
N GLU A 359 11.63 8.75 -26.38
CA GLU A 359 12.10 7.73 -27.35
C GLU A 359 11.01 7.31 -28.35
N GLY A 360 9.77 7.76 -28.18
CA GLY A 360 8.65 7.41 -29.06
C GLY A 360 8.00 6.06 -28.82
N HIS A 361 8.33 5.38 -27.73
CA HIS A 361 7.74 4.09 -27.36
C HIS A 361 6.36 4.21 -26.70
N LYS A 362 6.10 5.32 -26.02
CA LYS A 362 4.84 5.59 -25.34
C LYS A 362 4.33 6.99 -25.63
N THR A 363 3.02 7.15 -25.58
CA THR A 363 2.36 8.45 -25.53
C THR A 363 2.37 9.00 -24.09
N PRO A 364 2.17 10.32 -23.90
CA PRO A 364 2.00 10.87 -22.55
C PRO A 364 0.88 10.19 -21.74
N GLU A 365 -0.23 9.83 -22.39
CA GLU A 365 -1.33 9.08 -21.76
C GLU A 365 -0.87 7.71 -21.24
N GLU A 366 -0.16 6.96 -22.07
CA GLU A 366 0.39 5.66 -21.70
C GLU A 366 1.44 5.78 -20.58
N ALA A 367 2.26 6.82 -20.58
CA ALA A 367 3.24 7.08 -19.54
C ALA A 367 2.57 7.36 -18.20
N VAL A 368 1.52 8.17 -18.19
CA VAL A 368 0.72 8.42 -16.97
C VAL A 368 0.06 7.13 -16.46
N ALA A 369 -0.48 6.32 -17.37
CA ALA A 369 -1.16 5.08 -17.04
C ALA A 369 -0.24 4.00 -16.44
N MET A 370 1.05 4.01 -16.78
CA MET A 370 1.99 2.98 -16.32
C MET A 370 2.54 3.19 -14.91
N ILE A 371 2.37 4.38 -14.33
CA ILE A 371 2.92 4.72 -13.02
C ILE A 371 1.98 4.26 -11.92
N ASP A 372 2.51 3.52 -10.93
CA ASP A 372 1.79 3.23 -9.71
C ASP A 372 1.67 4.52 -8.88
N PRO A 373 0.46 4.98 -8.56
CA PRO A 373 0.29 6.20 -7.74
C PRO A 373 1.01 6.17 -6.40
N ARG A 374 1.24 4.99 -5.82
CA ARG A 374 1.99 4.83 -4.57
C ARG A 374 3.46 5.28 -4.70
N ASN A 375 4.03 5.26 -5.90
CA ASN A 375 5.38 5.77 -6.15
C ASN A 375 5.49 7.28 -5.87
N LEU A 376 4.44 8.05 -6.15
CA LEU A 376 4.43 9.49 -5.88
C LEU A 376 4.41 9.77 -4.38
N ASP A 377 3.66 8.98 -3.63
CA ASP A 377 3.59 9.10 -2.17
C ASP A 377 4.99 8.89 -1.55
N THR A 378 5.70 7.88 -1.99
CA THR A 378 7.07 7.60 -1.56
C THR A 378 8.04 8.74 -1.83
N LEU A 379 7.92 9.41 -2.97
CA LEU A 379 8.84 10.50 -3.38
C LEU A 379 8.72 11.77 -2.54
N LEU A 380 7.60 11.97 -1.88
CA LEU A 380 7.32 13.18 -1.10
C LEU A 380 7.86 13.12 0.33
N HIS A 381 8.42 11.98 0.74
CA HIS A 381 8.87 11.73 2.12
C HIS A 381 10.35 11.32 2.17
N PRO A 382 11.05 11.58 3.31
CA PRO A 382 12.39 11.07 3.54
C PRO A 382 12.45 9.55 3.47
N GLN A 383 13.58 8.99 3.02
CA GLN A 383 13.84 7.55 2.95
C GLN A 383 15.09 7.21 3.75
N PHE A 384 15.24 5.94 4.16
CA PHE A 384 16.49 5.47 4.72
C PHE A 384 17.57 5.33 3.64
N ASP A 385 18.82 5.54 4.04
CA ASP A 385 19.96 5.16 3.21
C ASP A 385 19.87 3.66 2.88
N ALA A 386 19.93 3.31 1.60
CA ALA A 386 19.68 1.95 1.14
C ALA A 386 20.70 0.92 1.68
N ALA A 387 21.97 1.31 1.77
CA ALA A 387 23.02 0.44 2.26
C ALA A 387 22.89 0.20 3.78
N ALA A 388 22.60 1.27 4.53
CA ALA A 388 22.38 1.18 5.96
C ALA A 388 21.12 0.37 6.32
N LEU A 389 20.06 0.52 5.56
CA LEU A 389 18.82 -0.24 5.73
C LEU A 389 19.03 -1.74 5.47
N LYS A 390 19.78 -2.08 4.44
CA LYS A 390 20.09 -3.47 4.09
C LYS A 390 20.88 -4.20 5.19
N ALA A 391 21.72 -3.47 5.91
CA ALA A 391 22.51 -3.99 7.03
C ALA A 391 21.71 -4.11 8.35
N ALA A 392 20.53 -3.51 8.42
CA ALA A 392 19.70 -3.47 9.62
C ALA A 392 18.68 -4.62 9.66
N THR A 393 18.39 -5.09 10.87
CA THR A 393 17.38 -6.14 11.10
C THR A 393 16.20 -5.56 11.86
N PRO A 394 14.94 -5.70 11.35
CA PRO A 394 13.76 -5.22 12.07
C PRO A 394 13.58 -5.93 13.41
N LEU A 395 13.22 -5.18 14.46
CA LEU A 395 12.81 -5.73 15.76
C LEU A 395 11.33 -6.10 15.78
N GLY A 396 10.51 -5.36 15.04
CA GLY A 396 9.06 -5.55 15.01
C GLY A 396 8.44 -4.84 13.84
N LYS A 397 7.14 -5.05 13.68
CA LYS A 397 6.37 -4.49 12.58
C LYS A 397 4.99 -4.02 13.06
N GLY A 398 4.66 -2.78 12.70
CA GLY A 398 3.31 -2.25 12.79
C GLY A 398 2.74 -1.99 11.40
N LEU A 399 1.69 -1.17 11.34
CA LEU A 399 1.14 -0.70 10.06
C LEU A 399 1.92 0.51 9.56
N GLY A 400 2.33 0.51 8.32
CA GLY A 400 2.86 1.67 7.64
C GLY A 400 1.76 2.71 7.42
N ALA A 401 1.51 3.55 8.42
CA ALA A 401 0.36 4.44 8.45
C ALA A 401 0.57 5.77 7.73
N SER A 402 1.80 6.27 7.73
CA SER A 402 2.21 7.44 6.95
C SER A 402 3.62 7.20 6.44
N PRO A 403 3.87 7.33 5.13
CA PRO A 403 5.13 6.90 4.53
C PRO A 403 6.32 7.74 4.97
N GLY A 404 7.52 7.24 4.68
CA GLY A 404 8.78 7.86 4.98
C GLY A 404 9.57 7.13 6.06
N ALA A 405 10.78 7.63 6.30
CA ALA A 405 11.72 7.11 7.26
C ALA A 405 11.97 8.14 8.37
N ALA A 406 12.02 7.70 9.60
CA ALA A 406 12.36 8.56 10.72
C ALA A 406 13.32 7.85 11.67
N CYS A 407 14.28 8.60 12.21
CA CYS A 407 15.13 8.16 13.30
C CYS A 407 15.25 9.26 14.34
N GLY A 408 15.45 8.89 15.57
CA GLY A 408 15.58 9.83 16.67
C GLY A 408 15.53 9.18 18.01
N LYS A 409 15.45 10.00 19.04
CA LYS A 409 15.36 9.58 20.44
C LYS A 409 13.89 9.41 20.83
N VAL A 410 13.61 8.37 21.56
CA VAL A 410 12.27 8.05 22.06
C VAL A 410 11.82 9.09 23.09
N VAL A 411 10.64 9.64 22.89
CA VAL A 411 9.91 10.45 23.89
C VAL A 411 8.47 9.91 24.01
N PHE A 412 7.87 10.06 25.17
CA PHE A 412 6.59 9.43 25.51
C PHE A 412 5.42 10.40 25.65
N THR A 413 5.68 11.70 25.67
CA THR A 413 4.64 12.74 25.77
C THR A 413 4.81 13.79 24.70
N ALA A 414 3.70 14.43 24.33
CA ALA A 414 3.71 15.56 23.39
C ALA A 414 4.58 16.71 23.90
N ASP A 415 4.50 17.01 25.19
CA ASP A 415 5.30 18.07 25.81
C ASP A 415 6.79 17.78 25.74
N ASP A 416 7.20 16.56 26.01
CA ASP A 416 8.61 16.15 25.87
C ASP A 416 9.08 16.25 24.42
N ALA A 417 8.24 15.91 23.45
CA ALA A 417 8.57 16.04 22.03
C ALA A 417 8.85 17.50 21.66
N VAL A 418 8.01 18.42 22.10
CA VAL A 418 8.18 19.87 21.87
C VAL A 418 9.46 20.37 22.55
N GLU A 419 9.69 20.01 23.82
CA GLU A 419 10.85 20.45 24.58
C GLU A 419 12.17 19.95 24.00
N TRP A 420 12.23 18.68 23.67
CA TRP A 420 13.44 18.06 23.10
C TRP A 420 13.75 18.58 21.71
N ALA A 421 12.72 18.77 20.88
CA ALA A 421 12.89 19.35 19.55
C ALA A 421 13.38 20.80 19.62
N ALA A 422 12.90 21.57 20.61
CA ALA A 422 13.36 22.94 20.84
C ALA A 422 14.86 23.01 21.24
N ARG A 423 15.41 21.96 21.83
CA ARG A 423 16.85 21.80 22.14
C ARG A 423 17.67 21.35 20.93
N GLY A 424 17.06 21.15 19.76
CA GLY A 424 17.71 20.66 18.55
C GLY A 424 17.82 19.15 18.43
N GLU A 425 17.16 18.41 19.31
CA GLU A 425 17.14 16.94 19.26
C GLU A 425 16.11 16.42 18.28
N LYS A 426 16.46 15.36 17.55
CA LYS A 426 15.50 14.61 16.72
C LYS A 426 14.81 13.58 17.61
N VAL A 427 13.49 13.60 17.63
CA VAL A 427 12.69 12.73 18.50
C VAL A 427 11.67 11.93 17.72
N VAL A 428 11.36 10.74 18.24
CA VAL A 428 10.25 9.88 17.81
C VAL A 428 9.27 9.80 18.97
N LEU A 429 8.04 10.23 18.73
CA LEU A 429 6.98 10.19 19.75
C LEU A 429 6.36 8.79 19.78
N VAL A 430 6.45 8.14 20.92
CA VAL A 430 5.92 6.78 21.14
C VAL A 430 4.78 6.85 22.14
N ARG A 431 3.58 6.46 21.72
CA ARG A 431 2.37 6.51 22.53
C ARG A 431 1.63 5.18 22.47
N LEU A 432 0.81 4.90 23.46
CA LEU A 432 -0.17 3.82 23.37
C LEU A 432 -1.16 4.11 22.22
N GLU A 433 -1.69 5.31 22.20
CA GLU A 433 -2.48 5.92 21.14
C GLU A 433 -2.36 7.44 21.23
N THR A 434 -2.61 8.18 20.16
CA THR A 434 -2.59 9.64 20.18
C THR A 434 -4.00 10.21 20.26
N SER A 435 -4.11 11.41 20.81
CA SER A 435 -5.32 12.20 20.87
C SER A 435 -5.11 13.59 20.24
N PRO A 436 -6.16 14.38 20.00
CA PRO A 436 -6.02 15.74 19.47
C PRO A 436 -5.09 16.65 20.28
N GLU A 437 -4.94 16.39 21.57
CA GLU A 437 -4.05 17.14 22.46
C GLU A 437 -2.55 16.90 22.13
N ASP A 438 -2.23 15.80 21.47
CA ASP A 438 -0.86 15.45 21.10
C ASP A 438 -0.34 16.15 19.82
N ILE A 439 -1.17 16.92 19.13
CA ILE A 439 -0.84 17.52 17.81
C ILE A 439 0.47 18.31 17.82
N THR A 440 0.71 19.12 18.85
CA THR A 440 1.94 19.93 18.94
C THR A 440 3.18 19.07 19.04
N GLY A 441 3.12 18.00 19.83
CA GLY A 441 4.19 17.02 19.94
C GLY A 441 4.40 16.22 18.67
N MET A 442 3.32 15.85 18.00
CA MET A 442 3.37 15.17 16.71
C MET A 442 4.04 16.03 15.63
N LYS A 443 3.78 17.33 15.61
CA LYS A 443 4.45 18.28 14.70
C LYS A 443 5.94 18.42 14.94
N SER A 444 6.36 18.33 16.19
CA SER A 444 7.76 18.48 16.59
C SER A 444 8.59 17.20 16.39
N ALA A 445 7.93 16.04 16.32
CA ALA A 445 8.58 14.75 16.16
C ALA A 445 8.99 14.48 14.70
N GLN A 446 10.08 13.73 14.53
CA GLN A 446 10.47 13.19 13.21
C GLN A 446 9.56 12.05 12.75
N GLY A 447 9.05 11.28 13.69
CA GLY A 447 8.15 10.18 13.45
C GLY A 447 7.28 9.87 14.66
N ILE A 448 6.21 9.11 14.40
CA ILE A 448 5.22 8.73 15.40
C ILE A 448 5.07 7.21 15.38
N LEU A 449 5.12 6.61 16.57
CA LEU A 449 4.92 5.17 16.76
C LEU A 449 3.82 4.96 17.78
N THR A 450 2.80 4.17 17.42
CA THR A 450 1.73 3.82 18.37
C THR A 450 1.58 2.31 18.51
N VAL A 451 1.18 1.88 19.70
CA VAL A 451 0.89 0.48 20.00
C VAL A 451 -0.47 0.07 19.45
N ARG A 452 -1.44 0.96 19.53
CA ARG A 452 -2.82 0.79 19.08
C ARG A 452 -3.13 1.70 17.90
N GLY A 453 -4.12 1.32 17.14
CA GLY A 453 -4.66 2.10 16.04
C GLY A 453 -4.39 1.49 14.68
N GLY A 454 -5.35 1.68 13.77
CA GLY A 454 -5.28 1.26 12.38
C GLY A 454 -4.91 2.42 11.44
N MET A 455 -5.09 2.20 10.16
CA MET A 455 -4.82 3.19 9.09
C MET A 455 -5.67 4.47 9.19
N THR A 456 -6.75 4.42 9.91
CA THR A 456 -7.69 5.53 10.09
C THR A 456 -7.72 6.08 11.52
N SER A 457 -6.79 5.64 12.37
CA SER A 457 -6.62 6.17 13.72
C SER A 457 -6.20 7.65 13.67
N HIS A 458 -6.40 8.36 14.79
CA HIS A 458 -5.98 9.75 14.92
C HIS A 458 -4.49 9.95 14.55
N ALA A 459 -3.62 9.09 15.06
CA ALA A 459 -2.18 9.15 14.75
C ALA A 459 -1.92 9.04 13.24
N ALA A 460 -2.53 8.05 12.58
CA ALA A 460 -2.37 7.81 11.16
C ALA A 460 -2.86 8.98 10.30
N VAL A 461 -4.06 9.47 10.57
CA VAL A 461 -4.69 10.57 9.81
C VAL A 461 -3.91 11.87 9.95
N VAL A 462 -3.56 12.25 11.18
CA VAL A 462 -2.83 13.49 11.45
C VAL A 462 -1.40 13.42 10.88
N ALA A 463 -0.72 12.28 11.05
CA ALA A 463 0.63 12.11 10.50
C ALA A 463 0.65 12.24 8.97
N ARG A 464 -0.32 11.62 8.27
CA ARG A 464 -0.45 11.80 6.82
C ARG A 464 -0.71 13.24 6.41
N GLY A 465 -1.57 13.94 7.15
CA GLY A 465 -1.81 15.35 6.92
C GLY A 465 -0.57 16.21 7.05
N MET A 466 0.28 15.90 8.01
CA MET A 466 1.54 16.61 8.28
C MET A 466 2.70 16.18 7.38
N GLY A 467 2.57 15.05 6.67
CA GLY A 467 3.68 14.42 5.96
C GLY A 467 4.74 13.82 6.89
N THR A 468 4.36 13.45 8.11
CA THR A 468 5.25 12.87 9.12
C THR A 468 5.18 11.35 9.07
N CYS A 469 6.35 10.69 9.14
CA CYS A 469 6.43 9.23 9.21
C CYS A 469 5.63 8.70 10.41
N CYS A 470 4.80 7.67 10.18
CA CYS A 470 4.03 7.03 11.24
C CYS A 470 3.95 5.53 11.05
N VAL A 471 4.28 4.82 12.13
CA VAL A 471 4.01 3.39 12.30
C VAL A 471 2.95 3.24 13.38
N SER A 472 1.84 2.66 13.05
CA SER A 472 0.67 2.55 13.92
C SER A 472 0.38 1.08 14.22
N GLY A 473 -0.23 0.81 15.38
CA GLY A 473 -0.75 -0.52 15.67
C GLY A 473 0.32 -1.61 15.87
N CYS A 474 1.48 -1.29 16.40
CA CYS A 474 2.47 -2.30 16.76
C CYS A 474 2.10 -2.99 18.08
N GLY A 475 1.22 -3.99 18.00
CA GLY A 475 0.70 -4.72 19.17
C GLY A 475 1.73 -5.55 19.94
N ASP A 476 2.89 -5.80 19.35
CA ASP A 476 4.00 -6.53 20.02
C ASP A 476 4.75 -5.68 21.05
N ILE A 477 4.51 -4.37 21.05
CA ILE A 477 5.08 -3.46 22.05
C ILE A 477 4.34 -3.63 23.38
N ASN A 478 5.10 -3.85 24.43
CA ASN A 478 4.62 -3.81 25.82
C ASN A 478 4.96 -2.45 26.42
N MET A 479 3.95 -1.58 26.50
CA MET A 479 4.09 -0.17 26.88
C MET A 479 3.83 0.06 28.38
N ASP A 480 4.72 0.85 29.00
CA ASP A 480 4.54 1.43 30.31
C ASP A 480 4.73 2.95 30.22
N GLU A 481 3.65 3.65 29.91
CA GLU A 481 3.69 5.10 29.71
C GLU A 481 4.04 5.89 30.99
N GLU A 482 3.61 5.39 32.17
CA GLU A 482 3.87 6.04 33.45
C GLU A 482 5.37 6.10 33.75
N ASN A 483 6.09 5.01 33.49
CA ASN A 483 7.52 4.91 33.71
C ASN A 483 8.35 5.27 32.46
N LYS A 484 7.70 5.73 31.41
CA LYS A 484 8.34 6.14 30.14
C LYS A 484 9.30 5.07 29.60
N LYS A 485 8.77 3.86 29.41
CA LYS A 485 9.51 2.74 28.82
C LYS A 485 8.59 1.77 28.09
N PHE A 486 9.18 1.04 27.16
CA PHE A 486 8.51 -0.09 26.52
C PHE A 486 9.52 -1.18 26.13
N THR A 487 9.02 -2.38 25.91
CA THR A 487 9.81 -3.51 25.38
C THR A 487 9.25 -3.97 24.04
N LEU A 488 10.15 -4.30 23.12
CA LEU A 488 9.85 -4.88 21.82
C LEU A 488 10.90 -5.93 21.50
N ALA A 489 10.47 -7.16 21.21
CA ALA A 489 11.35 -8.29 20.90
C ALA A 489 12.48 -8.49 21.96
N GLY A 490 12.17 -8.29 23.22
CA GLY A 490 13.12 -8.41 24.33
C GLY A 490 14.07 -7.22 24.52
N VAL A 491 13.97 -6.19 23.70
CA VAL A 491 14.76 -4.95 23.82
C VAL A 491 13.96 -3.91 24.58
N GLU A 492 14.55 -3.33 25.63
CA GLU A 492 13.94 -2.25 26.41
C GLU A 492 14.33 -0.88 25.82
N PHE A 493 13.31 -0.05 25.59
CA PHE A 493 13.45 1.36 25.19
C PHE A 493 12.99 2.25 26.32
N THR A 494 13.82 3.21 26.68
CA THR A 494 13.54 4.25 27.68
C THR A 494 13.56 5.62 27.01
N GLU A 495 13.18 6.68 27.74
CA GLU A 495 13.28 8.03 27.22
C GLU A 495 14.72 8.36 26.79
N GLY A 496 14.88 8.80 25.56
CA GLY A 496 16.19 9.05 24.94
C GLY A 496 16.86 7.86 24.25
N SER A 497 16.28 6.66 24.30
CA SER A 497 16.76 5.53 23.51
C SER A 497 16.67 5.83 22.01
N GLU A 498 17.63 5.35 21.25
CA GLU A 498 17.67 5.56 19.79
C GLU A 498 16.79 4.53 19.07
N ILE A 499 15.96 5.00 18.17
CA ILE A 499 15.02 4.19 17.38
C ILE A 499 14.93 4.71 15.95
N SER A 500 14.66 3.78 15.04
CA SER A 500 14.32 4.11 13.65
C SER A 500 13.02 3.39 13.27
N ILE A 501 12.15 4.10 12.56
CA ILE A 501 10.86 3.58 12.09
C ILE A 501 10.70 3.84 10.60
N ASP A 502 10.11 2.87 9.91
CA ASP A 502 9.80 2.96 8.48
C ASP A 502 8.28 3.01 8.30
N GLY A 503 7.78 4.21 8.03
CA GLY A 503 6.35 4.44 7.83
C GLY A 503 5.80 3.86 6.53
N THR A 504 6.65 3.44 5.60
CA THR A 504 6.26 2.78 4.36
C THR A 504 6.03 1.29 4.57
N THR A 505 6.92 0.62 5.27
CA THR A 505 6.86 -0.83 5.52
C THR A 505 6.23 -1.21 6.85
N GLY A 506 6.23 -0.30 7.82
CA GLY A 506 5.84 -0.54 9.22
C GLY A 506 6.95 -1.13 10.09
N ASN A 507 8.15 -1.29 9.57
CA ASN A 507 9.26 -1.88 10.31
C ASN A 507 9.83 -0.92 11.37
N ILE A 508 10.27 -1.51 12.48
CA ILE A 508 10.88 -0.80 13.62
C ILE A 508 12.28 -1.37 13.85
N TYR A 509 13.25 -0.48 14.03
CA TYR A 509 14.67 -0.85 14.17
C TYR A 509 15.24 -0.24 15.45
N GLN A 510 16.18 -0.93 16.08
CA GLN A 510 16.99 -0.39 17.17
C GLN A 510 18.13 0.48 16.59
N GLY A 511 18.39 1.62 17.23
CA GLY A 511 19.45 2.53 16.81
C GLY A 511 19.04 3.51 15.72
N LEU A 512 19.99 4.32 15.26
CA LEU A 512 19.77 5.32 14.24
C LEU A 512 20.22 4.81 12.87
N ILE A 513 19.27 4.72 11.94
CA ILE A 513 19.56 4.46 10.53
C ILE A 513 19.56 5.80 9.80
N PRO A 514 20.64 6.18 9.08
CA PRO A 514 20.67 7.44 8.34
C PRO A 514 19.51 7.59 7.36
N THR A 515 18.96 8.80 7.27
CA THR A 515 17.89 9.14 6.32
C THR A 515 18.41 10.07 5.22
N VAL A 516 17.76 9.99 4.06
CA VAL A 516 17.98 10.84 2.90
C VAL A 516 16.72 11.64 2.66
N ASP A 517 16.82 12.95 2.49
CA ASP A 517 15.67 13.80 2.22
C ASP A 517 15.00 13.46 0.88
N ALA A 518 13.71 13.76 0.80
CA ALA A 518 12.93 13.57 -0.41
C ALA A 518 13.51 14.41 -1.56
N GLN A 519 13.84 13.76 -2.68
CA GLN A 519 14.33 14.43 -3.89
C GLN A 519 13.27 14.35 -4.97
N ILE A 520 12.72 15.52 -5.32
CA ILE A 520 11.75 15.66 -6.40
C ILE A 520 12.49 16.08 -7.66
N ALA A 521 12.61 15.16 -8.62
CA ALA A 521 13.23 15.43 -9.92
C ALA A 521 12.27 16.13 -10.89
N GLY A 522 12.79 16.63 -12.02
CA GLY A 522 11.99 17.30 -13.05
C GLY A 522 10.93 16.41 -13.69
N GLU A 523 11.15 15.11 -13.71
CA GLU A 523 10.22 14.10 -14.22
C GLU A 523 8.89 14.08 -13.42
N PHE A 524 8.94 14.35 -12.12
CA PHE A 524 7.74 14.50 -11.31
C PHE A 524 6.83 15.62 -11.84
N GLY A 525 7.40 16.78 -12.11
CA GLY A 525 6.66 17.91 -12.69
C GLY A 525 6.06 17.57 -14.05
N GLN A 526 6.81 16.86 -14.89
CA GLN A 526 6.34 16.45 -16.23
C GLN A 526 5.17 15.47 -16.14
N ILE A 527 5.25 14.47 -15.28
CA ILE A 527 4.17 13.49 -15.06
C ILE A 527 2.92 14.19 -14.52
N MET A 528 3.08 15.11 -13.57
CA MET A 528 1.96 15.87 -13.01
C MET A 528 1.31 16.80 -14.06
N ALA A 529 2.10 17.43 -14.91
CA ALA A 529 1.59 18.24 -16.01
C ALA A 529 0.73 17.42 -17.00
N TRP A 530 1.22 16.23 -17.36
CA TRP A 530 0.44 15.33 -18.20
C TRP A 530 -0.83 14.84 -17.50
N ALA A 531 -0.74 14.46 -16.22
CA ALA A 531 -1.90 14.03 -15.43
C ALA A 531 -3.00 15.12 -15.42
N ASP A 532 -2.62 16.38 -15.22
CA ASP A 532 -3.57 17.50 -15.21
C ASP A 532 -4.26 17.71 -16.56
N GLN A 533 -3.62 17.37 -17.68
CA GLN A 533 -4.24 17.43 -18.99
C GLN A 533 -5.35 16.40 -19.19
N PHE A 534 -5.24 15.24 -18.57
CA PHE A 534 -6.14 14.12 -18.83
C PHE A 534 -7.23 13.93 -17.77
N ARG A 535 -7.02 14.37 -16.54
CA ARG A 535 -8.01 14.22 -15.47
C ARG A 535 -9.24 15.10 -15.71
N LYS A 536 -10.39 14.59 -15.32
CA LYS A 536 -11.67 15.32 -15.26
C LYS A 536 -11.96 15.79 -13.83
N LEU A 537 -11.71 14.94 -12.85
CA LEU A 537 -11.87 15.28 -11.44
C LEU A 537 -10.93 16.40 -11.03
N LYS A 538 -11.45 17.39 -10.31
CA LYS A 538 -10.63 18.34 -9.59
C LYS A 538 -10.11 17.69 -8.30
N VAL A 539 -8.99 18.16 -7.82
CA VAL A 539 -8.37 17.65 -6.59
C VAL A 539 -8.23 18.80 -5.61
N ARG A 540 -8.96 18.68 -4.50
CA ARG A 540 -8.90 19.58 -3.36
C ARG A 540 -8.15 18.92 -2.20
N THR A 541 -7.92 19.65 -1.15
CA THR A 541 -7.24 19.16 0.05
C THR A 541 -8.10 19.28 1.30
N ASN A 542 -7.84 18.39 2.26
CA ASN A 542 -8.31 18.52 3.63
C ASN A 542 -7.22 19.27 4.41
N ALA A 543 -7.48 20.50 4.82
CA ALA A 543 -6.50 21.34 5.50
C ALA A 543 -7.18 22.24 6.53
N ASP A 544 -6.61 22.28 7.73
CA ASP A 544 -7.13 23.01 8.86
C ASP A 544 -6.20 24.16 9.27
N THR A 545 -4.98 24.19 8.74
CA THR A 545 -3.96 25.22 9.03
C THR A 545 -3.48 25.89 7.75
N PRO A 546 -3.01 27.16 7.83
CA PRO A 546 -2.43 27.84 6.67
C PRO A 546 -1.20 27.12 6.10
N ALA A 547 -0.38 26.51 6.94
CA ALA A 547 0.80 25.76 6.52
C ALA A 547 0.41 24.54 5.66
N ASP A 548 -0.58 23.75 6.09
CA ASP A 548 -1.10 22.61 5.35
C ASP A 548 -1.73 23.05 4.03
N ALA A 549 -2.52 24.10 4.06
CA ALA A 549 -3.15 24.68 2.87
C ALA A 549 -2.12 25.14 1.84
N LYS A 550 -1.08 25.82 2.29
CA LYS A 550 0.03 26.27 1.43
C LYS A 550 0.79 25.09 0.82
N LYS A 551 1.12 24.09 1.64
CA LYS A 551 1.79 22.87 1.16
C LYS A 551 0.95 22.14 0.13
N ALA A 552 -0.34 21.99 0.36
CA ALA A 552 -1.25 21.37 -0.59
C ALA A 552 -1.33 22.17 -1.90
N ARG A 553 -1.38 23.49 -1.81
CA ARG A 553 -1.38 24.38 -2.99
C ARG A 553 -0.12 24.21 -3.82
N GLU A 554 1.04 24.14 -3.18
CA GLU A 554 2.33 23.85 -3.82
C GLU A 554 2.32 22.48 -4.54
N LEU A 555 1.64 21.51 -3.97
CA LEU A 555 1.47 20.17 -4.55
C LEU A 555 0.35 20.08 -5.60
N GLY A 556 -0.33 21.18 -5.90
CA GLY A 556 -1.31 21.30 -6.97
C GLY A 556 -2.77 21.19 -6.55
N ALA A 557 -3.10 21.37 -5.28
CA ALA A 557 -4.49 21.42 -4.82
C ALA A 557 -5.24 22.62 -5.43
N GLU A 558 -6.47 22.38 -5.84
CA GLU A 558 -7.32 23.37 -6.51
C GLU A 558 -8.36 24.00 -5.58
N GLY A 559 -8.25 23.73 -4.30
CA GLY A 559 -9.14 24.24 -3.27
C GLY A 559 -9.01 23.44 -1.96
N ILE A 560 -9.77 23.84 -0.96
CA ILE A 560 -10.00 23.05 0.25
C ILE A 560 -11.38 22.40 0.15
N GLY A 561 -11.43 21.06 0.21
CA GLY A 561 -12.68 20.31 0.25
C GLY A 561 -13.18 20.06 1.65
N LEU A 562 -12.32 20.16 2.65
CA LEU A 562 -12.67 20.05 4.06
C LEU A 562 -11.72 20.85 4.93
N CYS A 563 -12.26 21.84 5.63
CA CYS A 563 -11.63 22.46 6.78
C CYS A 563 -12.41 22.07 8.03
N ARG A 564 -11.77 21.38 8.96
CA ARG A 564 -12.35 20.98 10.25
C ARG A 564 -12.12 22.06 11.26
N THR A 565 -13.17 22.80 11.60
CA THR A 565 -13.05 23.96 12.49
C THR A 565 -12.74 23.60 13.94
N GLU A 566 -13.08 22.41 14.38
CA GLU A 566 -12.75 21.91 15.72
C GLU A 566 -11.25 21.88 16.02
N HIS A 567 -10.42 21.63 15.07
CA HIS A 567 -8.96 21.60 15.27
C HIS A 567 -8.35 22.97 15.61
N MET A 568 -9.10 24.04 15.34
CA MET A 568 -8.68 25.42 15.64
C MET A 568 -8.87 25.81 17.11
N PHE A 569 -9.58 25.00 17.90
CA PHE A 569 -9.96 25.34 19.28
C PHE A 569 -9.04 24.76 20.35
N PHE A 570 -8.16 23.83 20.02
CA PHE A 570 -7.33 23.13 20.99
C PHE A 570 -6.09 23.92 21.44
N GLU A 571 -5.73 25.01 20.81
CA GLU A 571 -4.63 25.86 21.24
C GLU A 571 -4.95 26.55 22.59
N GLU A 572 -3.92 26.70 23.43
CA GLU A 572 -4.07 27.12 24.83
C GLU A 572 -4.83 28.43 25.01
N ASP A 573 -4.60 29.40 24.14
CA ASP A 573 -5.25 30.72 24.17
C ASP A 573 -6.72 30.69 23.72
N ARG A 574 -7.15 29.61 23.05
CA ARG A 574 -8.48 29.48 22.46
C ARG A 574 -9.38 28.53 23.24
N ILE A 575 -8.83 27.46 23.77
CA ILE A 575 -9.58 26.42 24.46
C ILE A 575 -10.28 26.95 25.70
N ALA A 576 -9.67 27.91 26.39
CA ALA A 576 -10.27 28.54 27.58
C ALA A 576 -11.59 29.24 27.26
N ALA A 577 -11.65 30.02 26.18
CA ALA A 577 -12.87 30.68 25.73
C ALA A 577 -13.93 29.69 25.26
N PHE A 578 -13.50 28.63 24.62
CA PHE A 578 -14.41 27.58 24.16
C PHE A 578 -15.02 26.78 25.32
N ARG A 579 -14.24 26.47 26.34
CA ARG A 579 -14.72 25.86 27.58
C ARG A 579 -15.68 26.80 28.36
N GLU A 580 -15.41 28.10 28.37
CA GLU A 580 -16.33 29.11 28.90
C GLU A 580 -17.68 29.06 28.18
N MET A 581 -17.68 28.98 26.88
CA MET A 581 -18.90 28.84 26.09
C MET A 581 -19.68 27.57 26.43
N ILE A 582 -19.01 26.44 26.57
CA ILE A 582 -19.63 25.16 26.93
C ILE A 582 -20.27 25.21 28.31
N CYS A 583 -19.62 25.86 29.27
CA CYS A 583 -20.05 25.96 30.66
C CYS A 583 -21.03 27.11 30.90
N ALA A 584 -21.40 27.87 29.87
CA ALA A 584 -22.31 29.00 30.02
C ALA A 584 -23.76 28.53 30.31
N ASP A 585 -24.41 29.18 31.26
CA ASP A 585 -25.79 28.81 31.69
C ASP A 585 -26.89 29.54 30.89
N THR A 586 -26.55 30.62 30.21
CA THR A 586 -27.48 31.45 29.44
C THR A 586 -27.01 31.69 28.03
N VAL A 587 -27.90 32.03 27.11
CA VAL A 587 -27.58 32.39 25.74
C VAL A 587 -26.67 33.61 25.71
N GLU A 588 -26.91 34.60 26.53
CA GLU A 588 -26.10 35.82 26.60
C GLU A 588 -24.66 35.54 27.05
N ALA A 589 -24.50 34.68 28.06
CA ALA A 589 -23.17 34.25 28.50
C ALA A 589 -22.43 33.44 27.43
N ARG A 590 -23.15 32.61 26.69
CA ARG A 590 -22.61 31.80 25.57
C ARG A 590 -22.17 32.72 24.42
N GLU A 591 -22.98 33.68 24.05
CA GLU A 591 -22.65 34.67 23.02
C GLU A 591 -21.42 35.50 23.39
N LYS A 592 -21.28 35.87 24.66
CA LYS A 592 -20.07 36.55 25.15
C LYS A 592 -18.82 35.74 25.00
N ALA A 593 -18.86 34.45 25.30
CA ALA A 593 -17.73 33.56 25.13
C ALA A 593 -17.41 33.36 23.65
N LEU A 594 -18.42 33.21 22.80
CA LEU A 594 -18.31 33.11 21.37
C LEU A 594 -17.69 34.39 20.75
N ASP A 595 -17.99 35.55 21.24
CA ASP A 595 -17.39 36.82 20.79
C ASP A 595 -15.89 36.88 21.06
N LYS A 596 -15.38 36.15 22.05
CA LYS A 596 -13.96 35.99 22.31
C LYS A 596 -13.29 35.06 21.30
N ILE A 597 -14.00 34.06 20.78
CA ILE A 597 -13.51 33.07 19.81
C ILE A 597 -13.54 33.63 18.39
N LEU A 598 -14.52 34.45 18.06
CA LEU A 598 -14.74 34.98 16.72
C LEU A 598 -13.48 35.58 16.05
N PRO A 599 -12.67 36.45 16.71
CA PRO A 599 -11.46 36.99 16.09
C PRO A 599 -10.43 35.92 15.71
N TYR A 600 -10.29 34.88 16.52
CA TYR A 600 -9.38 33.76 16.23
C TYR A 600 -9.82 32.99 15.01
N GLN A 601 -11.10 32.62 14.94
CA GLN A 601 -11.67 31.90 13.79
C GLN A 601 -11.57 32.76 12.52
N GLN A 602 -11.89 34.03 12.60
CA GLN A 602 -11.80 34.98 11.48
C GLN A 602 -10.37 35.07 10.95
N SER A 603 -9.40 35.17 11.83
CA SER A 603 -7.98 35.20 11.47
C SER A 603 -7.52 33.90 10.80
N ASP A 604 -7.94 32.76 11.32
CA ASP A 604 -7.61 31.44 10.75
C ASP A 604 -8.18 31.28 9.35
N PHE A 605 -9.46 31.63 9.16
CA PHE A 605 -10.10 31.54 7.85
C PHE A 605 -9.49 32.50 6.85
N LYS A 606 -9.15 33.72 7.29
CA LYS A 606 -8.44 34.70 6.46
C LYS A 606 -7.13 34.11 5.93
N ALA A 607 -6.34 33.50 6.80
CA ALA A 607 -5.07 32.88 6.42
C ALA A 607 -5.25 31.71 5.44
N LEU A 608 -6.29 30.91 5.59
CA LEU A 608 -6.65 29.85 4.63
C LEU A 608 -7.02 30.42 3.26
N TYR A 609 -7.85 31.44 3.20
CA TYR A 609 -8.21 32.09 1.94
C TYR A 609 -7.00 32.68 1.23
N GLU A 610 -6.09 33.30 1.97
CA GLU A 610 -4.83 33.83 1.43
C GLU A 610 -3.95 32.72 0.87
N ALA A 611 -3.82 31.60 1.57
CA ALA A 611 -3.02 30.47 1.14
C ALA A 611 -3.56 29.82 -0.16
N LEU A 612 -4.88 29.83 -0.36
CA LEU A 612 -5.53 29.23 -1.55
C LEU A 612 -5.68 30.18 -2.74
N GLU A 613 -5.30 31.45 -2.59
CA GLU A 613 -5.22 32.41 -3.70
C GLU A 613 -6.49 32.52 -4.55
N GLY A 614 -7.66 32.49 -3.91
CA GLY A 614 -8.96 32.58 -4.60
C GLY A 614 -9.58 31.26 -5.01
N CYS A 615 -8.92 30.12 -4.76
CA CYS A 615 -9.52 28.83 -4.95
C CYS A 615 -10.65 28.57 -3.94
N PRO A 616 -11.62 27.69 -4.25
CA PRO A 616 -12.71 27.36 -3.34
C PRO A 616 -12.23 26.82 -1.99
N VAL A 617 -12.88 27.23 -0.90
CA VAL A 617 -12.60 26.71 0.44
C VAL A 617 -13.92 26.28 1.08
N THR A 618 -14.05 24.99 1.34
CA THR A 618 -15.20 24.41 2.05
C THR A 618 -14.89 24.35 3.54
N ILE A 619 -15.67 25.06 4.33
CA ILE A 619 -15.52 25.13 5.77
C ILE A 619 -16.66 24.35 6.42
N ARG A 620 -16.32 23.29 7.13
CA ARG A 620 -17.29 22.51 7.91
C ARG A 620 -17.47 23.14 9.29
N PHE A 621 -18.71 23.35 9.67
CA PHE A 621 -19.04 23.81 11.00
C PHE A 621 -18.72 22.75 12.06
N LEU A 622 -18.67 23.18 13.31
CA LEU A 622 -18.31 22.35 14.45
C LEU A 622 -19.03 20.99 14.42
N ASP A 623 -18.28 19.92 14.44
CA ASP A 623 -18.80 18.55 14.31
C ASP A 623 -18.73 17.72 15.59
N PRO A 624 -17.60 17.64 16.34
CA PRO A 624 -17.50 16.76 17.49
C PRO A 624 -18.44 17.15 18.65
N PRO A 625 -18.80 16.19 19.51
CA PRO A 625 -19.54 16.49 20.75
C PRO A 625 -18.74 17.44 21.65
N LEU A 626 -19.45 18.28 22.40
CA LEU A 626 -18.81 19.24 23.31
C LEU A 626 -17.98 18.56 24.41
N HIS A 627 -18.28 17.33 24.73
CA HIS A 627 -17.51 16.50 25.66
C HIS A 627 -16.01 16.42 25.33
N GLU A 628 -15.64 16.44 24.04
CA GLU A 628 -14.24 16.36 23.61
C GLU A 628 -13.40 17.59 23.99
N PHE A 629 -14.04 18.74 24.27
CA PHE A 629 -13.35 20.00 24.55
C PHE A 629 -13.20 20.30 26.02
N VAL A 630 -13.90 19.60 26.90
CA VAL A 630 -13.86 19.82 28.33
C VAL A 630 -12.75 19.03 29.01
N PRO A 631 -12.17 19.54 30.11
CA PRO A 631 -11.09 18.80 30.78
C PRO A 631 -11.62 17.57 31.52
N HIS A 632 -10.89 16.47 31.41
CA HIS A 632 -11.20 15.19 32.10
C HIS A 632 -10.36 14.99 33.35
N GLU A 633 -9.22 15.66 33.47
CA GLU A 633 -8.35 15.62 34.63
C GLU A 633 -8.78 16.59 35.71
N GLU A 634 -8.80 16.15 36.96
CA GLU A 634 -9.29 16.97 38.10
C GLU A 634 -8.51 18.28 38.26
N ALA A 635 -7.20 18.28 38.06
CA ALA A 635 -6.36 19.49 38.17
C ALA A 635 -6.79 20.56 37.15
N GLU A 636 -7.09 20.19 35.94
CA GLU A 636 -7.58 21.10 34.90
C GLU A 636 -9.02 21.55 35.14
N GLN A 637 -9.84 20.67 35.72
CA GLN A 637 -11.22 21.00 36.13
C GLN A 637 -11.22 22.04 37.25
N ILE A 638 -10.29 21.96 38.19
CA ILE A 638 -10.09 22.95 39.26
C ILE A 638 -9.69 24.31 38.64
N LYS A 639 -8.76 24.31 37.70
CA LYS A 639 -8.34 25.53 36.98
C LYS A 639 -9.51 26.16 36.25
N LEU A 640 -10.30 25.36 35.53
CA LEU A 640 -11.48 25.83 34.81
C LEU A 640 -12.52 26.41 35.77
N ALA A 641 -12.77 25.74 36.89
CA ALA A 641 -13.72 26.24 37.93
C ALA A 641 -13.28 27.61 38.46
N ASN A 642 -12.00 27.79 38.78
CA ASN A 642 -11.45 29.07 39.24
C ASN A 642 -11.60 30.16 38.17
N ASP A 643 -11.28 29.86 36.91
CA ASP A 643 -11.35 30.79 35.78
C ASP A 643 -12.81 31.26 35.51
N LEU A 644 -13.79 30.40 35.75
CA LEU A 644 -15.21 30.70 35.52
C LEU A 644 -15.96 31.18 36.76
N GLY A 645 -15.29 31.20 37.92
CA GLY A 645 -15.98 31.53 39.16
C GLY A 645 -17.03 30.51 39.60
N LYS A 646 -16.88 29.27 39.19
CA LYS A 646 -17.72 28.10 39.52
C LYS A 646 -17.03 27.21 40.55
N THR A 647 -17.79 26.38 41.23
CA THR A 647 -17.22 25.32 42.07
C THR A 647 -16.73 24.16 41.27
N LEU A 648 -15.78 23.38 41.84
CA LEU A 648 -15.32 22.14 41.18
C LEU A 648 -16.47 21.16 40.93
N ASP A 649 -17.42 21.05 41.88
CA ASP A 649 -18.57 20.18 41.74
C ASP A 649 -19.52 20.61 40.61
N GLU A 650 -19.66 21.89 40.38
CA GLU A 650 -20.41 22.45 39.24
C GLU A 650 -19.74 22.07 37.92
N VAL A 651 -18.42 22.21 37.80
CA VAL A 651 -17.65 21.85 36.61
C VAL A 651 -17.75 20.36 36.37
N LYS A 652 -17.55 19.52 37.41
CA LYS A 652 -17.68 18.06 37.29
C LYS A 652 -19.08 17.65 36.84
N ALA A 653 -20.14 18.32 37.35
CA ALA A 653 -21.50 18.05 36.92
C ALA A 653 -21.71 18.37 35.44
N ILE A 654 -21.18 19.47 34.95
CA ILE A 654 -21.25 19.86 33.54
C ILE A 654 -20.53 18.82 32.68
N VAL A 655 -19.29 18.46 33.03
CA VAL A 655 -18.51 17.44 32.28
C VAL A 655 -19.27 16.11 32.26
N GLU A 656 -19.80 15.64 33.36
CA GLU A 656 -20.56 14.41 33.43
C GLU A 656 -21.86 14.47 32.60
N SER A 657 -22.54 15.62 32.57
CA SER A 657 -23.77 15.82 31.77
C SER A 657 -23.48 15.74 30.24
N LEU A 658 -22.27 16.02 29.81
CA LEU A 658 -21.89 15.99 28.40
C LEU A 658 -21.42 14.60 27.94
N LYS A 659 -21.21 13.68 28.89
CA LYS A 659 -20.76 12.34 28.62
C LYS A 659 -21.79 11.54 27.84
N GLU A 660 -21.37 10.92 26.76
CA GLU A 660 -22.26 10.16 25.91
C GLU A 660 -21.82 8.68 25.84
N PHE A 661 -22.78 7.76 25.80
CA PHE A 661 -22.51 6.33 25.64
C PHE A 661 -21.94 6.00 24.27
N ASN A 662 -22.40 6.72 23.25
CA ASN A 662 -21.91 6.60 21.89
C ASN A 662 -21.75 8.00 21.28
N PRO A 663 -20.56 8.62 21.43
CA PRO A 663 -20.30 9.97 20.91
C PRO A 663 -20.52 10.12 19.41
N MET A 664 -20.29 9.07 18.64
CA MET A 664 -20.43 9.09 17.18
C MET A 664 -21.88 9.27 16.74
N MET A 665 -22.84 8.84 17.55
CA MET A 665 -24.28 8.91 17.29
C MET A 665 -25.00 9.90 18.21
N GLY A 666 -24.24 10.72 18.93
CA GLY A 666 -24.77 11.59 19.99
C GLY A 666 -25.04 13.02 19.54
N HIS A 667 -24.88 13.92 20.50
CA HIS A 667 -25.15 15.36 20.35
C HIS A 667 -23.93 16.05 19.69
N ARG A 668 -23.89 16.00 18.40
CA ARG A 668 -22.79 16.58 17.59
C ARG A 668 -23.30 17.12 16.25
N GLY A 669 -22.43 17.78 15.49
CA GLY A 669 -22.70 18.25 14.14
C GLY A 669 -23.85 19.23 14.06
N CYS A 670 -24.75 19.05 13.11
CA CYS A 670 -25.93 19.90 12.95
C CYS A 670 -26.84 19.89 14.17
N ARG A 671 -26.83 18.83 14.96
CA ARG A 671 -27.60 18.75 16.21
C ARG A 671 -27.17 19.79 17.24
N LEU A 672 -25.87 20.10 17.31
CA LEU A 672 -25.32 21.21 18.09
C LEU A 672 -25.80 22.56 17.54
N ALA A 673 -25.79 22.73 16.23
CA ALA A 673 -26.23 23.96 15.58
C ALA A 673 -27.75 24.20 15.74
N VAL A 674 -28.54 23.15 15.90
CA VAL A 674 -29.97 23.27 16.23
C VAL A 674 -30.17 23.64 17.70
N THR A 675 -29.45 23.00 18.61
CA THR A 675 -29.56 23.24 20.05
C THR A 675 -28.93 24.57 20.47
N TYR A 676 -27.79 24.91 19.87
CA TYR A 676 -27.02 26.11 20.13
C TYR A 676 -26.77 26.91 18.85
N PRO A 677 -27.81 27.53 18.25
CA PRO A 677 -27.68 28.24 16.97
C PRO A 677 -26.66 29.39 16.99
N GLU A 678 -26.36 29.96 18.18
CA GLU A 678 -25.34 30.98 18.33
C GLU A 678 -23.93 30.52 17.88
N ILE A 679 -23.61 29.22 17.95
CA ILE A 679 -22.33 28.68 17.46
C ILE A 679 -22.26 28.82 15.93
N ALA A 680 -23.31 28.40 15.26
CA ALA A 680 -23.42 28.54 13.79
C ALA A 680 -23.38 30.01 13.36
N LYS A 681 -24.03 30.87 14.09
CA LYS A 681 -24.02 32.32 13.85
C LYS A 681 -22.61 32.90 13.97
N MET A 682 -21.88 32.53 15.02
CA MET A 682 -20.49 32.99 15.23
C MET A 682 -19.59 32.48 14.08
N GLN A 683 -19.66 31.20 13.74
CA GLN A 683 -18.83 30.64 12.68
C GLN A 683 -19.14 31.28 11.31
N THR A 684 -20.40 31.54 11.02
CA THR A 684 -20.81 32.26 9.79
C THR A 684 -20.19 33.66 9.72
N LYS A 685 -20.25 34.40 10.83
CA LYS A 685 -19.63 35.75 10.91
C LYS A 685 -18.13 35.65 10.62
N ALA A 686 -17.44 34.70 11.24
CA ALA A 686 -16.01 34.52 11.06
C ALA A 686 -15.64 34.20 9.59
N VAL A 687 -16.36 33.29 8.96
CA VAL A 687 -16.16 32.91 7.56
C VAL A 687 -16.39 34.11 6.62
N ILE A 688 -17.51 34.76 6.75
CA ILE A 688 -17.91 35.86 5.84
C ILE A 688 -17.01 37.08 6.02
N ARG A 689 -16.72 37.47 7.25
CA ARG A 689 -15.79 38.59 7.52
C ARG A 689 -14.40 38.34 6.98
N ALA A 690 -13.86 37.14 7.16
CA ALA A 690 -12.57 36.76 6.62
C ALA A 690 -12.56 36.81 5.07
N ALA A 691 -13.59 36.28 4.45
CA ALA A 691 -13.75 36.32 3.00
C ALA A 691 -13.85 37.75 2.43
N ILE A 692 -14.59 38.63 3.13
CA ILE A 692 -14.70 40.05 2.74
C ILE A 692 -13.34 40.75 2.84
N GLU A 693 -12.58 40.53 3.92
CA GLU A 693 -11.25 41.11 4.07
C GLU A 693 -10.32 40.70 2.92
N VAL A 694 -10.25 39.42 2.62
CA VAL A 694 -9.39 38.91 1.55
C VAL A 694 -9.84 39.38 0.15
N GLN A 695 -11.16 39.44 -0.11
CA GLN A 695 -11.68 39.96 -1.38
C GLN A 695 -11.35 41.46 -1.57
N LYS A 696 -11.36 42.23 -0.51
CA LYS A 696 -10.95 43.64 -0.56
C LYS A 696 -9.46 43.80 -0.82
N GLU A 697 -8.61 42.97 -0.22
CA GLU A 697 -7.16 42.99 -0.41
C GLU A 697 -6.74 42.43 -1.78
N HIS A 698 -7.52 41.53 -2.36
CA HIS A 698 -7.26 40.87 -3.63
C HIS A 698 -8.48 40.93 -4.58
N ALA A 699 -8.72 42.08 -5.16
CA ALA A 699 -9.88 42.35 -6.00
C ALA A 699 -9.97 41.48 -7.27
N ASP A 700 -8.85 40.93 -7.70
CA ASP A 700 -8.70 40.04 -8.86
C ASP A 700 -9.01 38.57 -8.54
N TRP A 701 -9.12 38.20 -7.24
CA TRP A 701 -9.51 36.85 -6.85
C TRP A 701 -11.03 36.70 -6.79
N ASN A 702 -11.50 35.48 -6.99
CA ASN A 702 -12.90 35.11 -6.82
C ASN A 702 -13.07 34.33 -5.50
N VAL A 703 -13.07 35.05 -4.37
CA VAL A 703 -13.23 34.45 -3.06
C VAL A 703 -14.70 34.05 -2.88
N LYS A 704 -14.94 32.76 -2.84
CA LYS A 704 -16.29 32.18 -2.69
C LYS A 704 -16.32 31.22 -1.52
N PRO A 705 -16.85 31.62 -0.37
CA PRO A 705 -17.00 30.72 0.77
C PRO A 705 -18.00 29.60 0.46
N GLU A 706 -17.64 28.38 0.84
CA GLU A 706 -18.51 27.22 0.83
C GLU A 706 -18.69 26.73 2.27
N ILE A 707 -19.87 26.94 2.83
CA ILE A 707 -20.21 26.57 4.20
C ILE A 707 -20.88 25.21 4.19
N MET A 708 -20.33 24.27 4.94
CA MET A 708 -20.81 22.88 4.99
C MET A 708 -21.37 22.51 6.35
N ILE A 709 -22.61 22.08 6.36
CA ILE A 709 -23.31 21.62 7.55
C ILE A 709 -23.09 20.13 7.73
N PRO A 710 -22.45 19.68 8.83
CA PRO A 710 -22.18 18.27 9.04
C PRO A 710 -23.39 17.51 9.61
N LEU A 711 -23.39 16.19 9.42
CA LEU A 711 -24.28 15.21 10.07
C LEU A 711 -25.78 15.41 9.80
N THR A 712 -26.13 16.01 8.69
CA THR A 712 -27.54 16.21 8.30
C THR A 712 -28.21 14.88 7.94
N CYS A 713 -29.39 14.62 8.50
CA CYS A 713 -30.20 13.45 8.11
C CYS A 713 -31.62 13.80 7.70
N GLU A 714 -32.09 15.01 8.02
CA GLU A 714 -33.45 15.48 7.79
C GLU A 714 -33.40 16.85 7.13
N LEU A 715 -34.22 17.07 6.11
CA LEU A 715 -34.34 18.35 5.41
C LEU A 715 -34.59 19.53 6.36
N LYS A 716 -35.45 19.33 7.36
CA LYS A 716 -35.83 20.38 8.33
C LYS A 716 -34.65 20.80 9.21
N GLU A 717 -33.73 19.90 9.52
CA GLU A 717 -32.47 20.26 10.20
C GLU A 717 -31.66 21.23 9.34
N LEU A 718 -31.48 20.89 8.07
CA LEU A 718 -30.73 21.73 7.13
C LEU A 718 -31.38 23.08 6.94
N LYS A 719 -32.70 23.13 6.78
CA LYS A 719 -33.47 24.38 6.69
C LYS A 719 -33.29 25.28 7.93
N PHE A 720 -33.32 24.69 9.12
CA PHE A 720 -33.16 25.43 10.37
C PHE A 720 -31.77 26.06 10.45
N VAL A 721 -30.72 25.27 10.23
CA VAL A 721 -29.34 25.75 10.32
C VAL A 721 -29.02 26.72 9.16
N LYS A 722 -29.44 26.41 7.96
CA LYS A 722 -29.26 27.28 6.78
C LYS A 722 -29.89 28.65 6.97
N LYS A 723 -31.06 28.70 7.57
CA LYS A 723 -31.72 29.98 7.89
C LYS A 723 -30.83 30.88 8.76
N VAL A 724 -30.27 30.34 9.82
CA VAL A 724 -29.32 31.05 10.70
C VAL A 724 -28.09 31.53 9.89
N VAL A 725 -27.53 30.65 9.07
CA VAL A 725 -26.35 30.96 8.25
C VAL A 725 -26.64 32.08 7.26
N VAL A 726 -27.71 31.95 6.50
CA VAL A 726 -28.07 32.91 5.43
C VAL A 726 -28.41 34.29 6.02
N GLU A 727 -29.23 34.35 7.09
CA GLU A 727 -29.55 35.58 7.73
C GLU A 727 -28.29 36.29 8.27
N THR A 728 -27.38 35.57 8.86
CA THR A 728 -26.12 36.10 9.37
C THR A 728 -25.19 36.55 8.26
N ALA A 729 -25.00 35.71 7.24
CA ALA A 729 -24.14 36.03 6.11
C ALA A 729 -24.63 37.25 5.32
N ASP A 730 -25.92 37.32 5.02
CA ASP A 730 -26.49 38.42 4.26
C ASP A 730 -26.41 39.74 5.04
N ALA A 731 -26.61 39.70 6.35
CA ALA A 731 -26.43 40.85 7.20
C ALA A 731 -24.99 41.39 7.24
N GLU A 732 -24.01 40.50 7.33
CA GLU A 732 -22.57 40.86 7.30
C GLU A 732 -22.15 41.42 5.94
N ILE A 733 -22.61 40.83 4.85
CA ILE A 733 -22.32 41.32 3.49
C ILE A 733 -22.95 42.69 3.26
N ALA A 734 -24.21 42.89 3.66
CA ALA A 734 -24.89 44.17 3.56
C ALA A 734 -24.19 45.25 4.40
N ALA A 735 -23.80 44.95 5.64
CA ALA A 735 -23.07 45.86 6.49
C ALA A 735 -21.71 46.29 5.94
N ALA A 736 -21.02 45.43 5.23
CA ALA A 736 -19.76 45.71 4.57
C ALA A 736 -19.89 46.47 3.23
N GLY A 737 -21.11 46.53 2.67
CA GLY A 737 -21.39 47.18 1.37
C GLY A 737 -20.65 46.53 0.18
N VAL A 738 -20.44 45.24 0.22
CA VAL A 738 -19.75 44.46 -0.82
C VAL A 738 -20.67 43.48 -1.51
N ASP A 739 -20.29 43.00 -2.68
CA ASP A 739 -20.92 41.88 -3.40
C ASP A 739 -20.07 40.62 -3.23
N LEU A 740 -20.40 39.80 -2.23
CA LEU A 740 -19.76 38.52 -1.98
C LEU A 740 -20.78 37.40 -2.17
N LYS A 741 -20.45 36.43 -2.99
CA LYS A 741 -21.24 35.23 -3.17
C LYS A 741 -20.72 34.11 -2.29
N TYR A 742 -21.60 33.33 -1.76
CA TYR A 742 -21.27 32.17 -0.92
C TYR A 742 -22.24 31.01 -1.21
N GLU A 743 -21.87 29.82 -0.81
CA GLU A 743 -22.70 28.62 -0.92
C GLU A 743 -22.90 27.99 0.47
N VAL A 744 -24.08 27.39 0.65
CA VAL A 744 -24.39 26.56 1.83
C VAL A 744 -24.76 25.17 1.35
N GLY A 745 -23.94 24.21 1.70
CA GLY A 745 -24.19 22.81 1.38
C GLY A 745 -24.13 21.91 2.61
N THR A 746 -24.19 20.64 2.39
CA THR A 746 -24.17 19.66 3.48
C THR A 746 -23.25 18.50 3.20
N MET A 747 -22.72 17.91 4.28
CA MET A 747 -22.06 16.63 4.22
C MET A 747 -23.11 15.52 4.13
N ILE A 748 -22.97 14.62 3.19
CA ILE A 748 -23.76 13.40 3.10
C ILE A 748 -22.95 12.30 3.75
N GLU A 749 -23.26 11.99 4.98
CA GLU A 749 -22.52 11.03 5.81
C GLU A 749 -23.42 10.11 6.64
N ILE A 750 -24.73 10.34 6.55
CA ILE A 750 -25.74 9.47 7.16
C ILE A 750 -26.53 8.77 6.05
N PRO A 751 -26.71 7.45 6.11
CA PRO A 751 -27.41 6.71 5.06
C PRO A 751 -28.80 7.27 4.71
N ARG A 752 -29.55 7.75 5.72
CA ARG A 752 -30.84 8.38 5.50
C ARG A 752 -30.74 9.63 4.60
N ALA A 753 -29.71 10.44 4.79
CA ALA A 753 -29.48 11.61 3.94
C ALA A 753 -29.26 11.23 2.47
N ALA A 754 -28.49 10.16 2.23
CA ALA A 754 -28.27 9.65 0.87
C ALA A 754 -29.58 9.16 0.23
N LEU A 755 -30.42 8.47 1.00
CA LEU A 755 -31.71 7.95 0.53
C LEU A 755 -32.77 9.03 0.31
N THR A 756 -32.63 10.18 0.95
CA THR A 756 -33.54 11.34 0.83
C THR A 756 -32.86 12.55 0.20
N ALA A 757 -31.85 12.31 -0.62
CA ALA A 757 -31.02 13.36 -1.23
C ALA A 757 -31.81 14.28 -2.18
N ASP A 758 -32.91 13.82 -2.77
CA ASP A 758 -33.83 14.62 -3.55
C ASP A 758 -34.49 15.74 -2.69
N GLU A 759 -34.86 15.43 -1.47
CA GLU A 759 -35.39 16.43 -0.55
C GLU A 759 -34.31 17.42 -0.10
N ILE A 760 -33.16 16.88 0.32
CA ILE A 760 -32.03 17.68 0.84
C ILE A 760 -31.47 18.62 -0.23
N ALA A 761 -31.40 18.19 -1.49
CA ALA A 761 -30.92 18.98 -2.61
C ALA A 761 -31.76 20.23 -2.88
N THR A 762 -33.02 20.33 -2.38
CA THR A 762 -33.82 21.53 -2.49
C THR A 762 -33.22 22.70 -1.72
N GLU A 763 -32.42 22.44 -0.69
CA GLU A 763 -31.82 23.44 0.19
C GLU A 763 -30.28 23.45 0.17
N ALA A 764 -29.62 22.46 -0.44
CA ALA A 764 -28.17 22.38 -0.50
C ALA A 764 -27.63 22.88 -1.84
N ASP A 765 -26.61 23.72 -1.80
CA ASP A 765 -25.87 24.15 -2.99
C ASP A 765 -24.85 23.11 -3.45
N PHE A 766 -24.39 22.27 -2.53
CA PHE A 766 -23.45 21.17 -2.81
C PHE A 766 -23.62 20.02 -1.83
N PHE A 767 -23.15 18.85 -2.26
CA PHE A 767 -22.98 17.66 -1.43
C PHE A 767 -21.49 17.33 -1.28
N CYS A 768 -21.06 16.99 -0.07
CA CYS A 768 -19.76 16.41 0.16
C CYS A 768 -19.93 15.10 0.93
N PHE A 769 -19.47 14.00 0.35
CA PHE A 769 -19.57 12.70 1.00
C PHE A 769 -18.52 12.56 2.09
N GLY A 770 -18.96 12.49 3.35
CA GLY A 770 -18.16 12.18 4.53
C GLY A 770 -18.07 10.67 4.70
N THR A 771 -17.22 10.03 3.93
CA THR A 771 -17.22 8.58 3.79
C THR A 771 -16.73 7.82 5.03
N ASN A 772 -16.04 8.48 5.96
CA ASN A 772 -15.70 7.86 7.24
C ASN A 772 -16.96 7.51 8.05
N ASP A 773 -17.82 8.50 8.29
CA ASP A 773 -19.10 8.30 8.99
C ASP A 773 -20.09 7.47 8.17
N LEU A 774 -20.16 7.72 6.87
CA LEU A 774 -21.04 6.96 5.99
C LEU A 774 -20.70 5.46 6.01
N THR A 775 -19.43 5.12 6.04
CA THR A 775 -18.93 3.75 6.16
C THR A 775 -19.31 3.15 7.52
N GLN A 776 -19.04 3.86 8.62
CA GLN A 776 -19.41 3.40 9.96
C GLN A 776 -20.89 3.06 10.08
N MET A 777 -21.75 3.93 9.60
CA MET A 777 -23.21 3.76 9.72
C MET A 777 -23.76 2.73 8.75
N THR A 778 -23.13 2.54 7.60
CA THR A 778 -23.52 1.53 6.61
C THR A 778 -23.12 0.12 7.06
N PHE A 779 -21.91 -0.04 7.59
CA PHE A 779 -21.46 -1.33 8.14
C PHE A 779 -21.99 -1.60 9.55
N GLY A 780 -22.36 -0.58 10.30
CA GLY A 780 -22.91 -0.71 11.65
C GLY A 780 -21.85 -1.01 12.72
N PHE A 781 -20.60 -0.60 12.50
CA PHE A 781 -19.53 -0.66 13.51
C PHE A 781 -18.65 0.59 13.53
N SER A 782 -18.07 0.84 14.69
CA SER A 782 -17.20 1.99 14.90
C SER A 782 -15.82 1.75 14.29
N ARG A 783 -15.28 2.77 13.65
CA ARG A 783 -13.90 2.79 13.16
C ARG A 783 -12.90 2.51 14.28
N ASP A 784 -13.12 3.08 15.46
CA ASP A 784 -12.20 2.99 16.58
C ASP A 784 -12.24 1.60 17.24
N ASP A 785 -13.36 0.88 17.14
CA ASP A 785 -13.52 -0.46 17.68
C ASP A 785 -13.23 -1.59 16.69
N ALA A 786 -13.22 -1.29 15.41
CA ALA A 786 -13.09 -2.30 14.35
C ALA A 786 -11.80 -3.14 14.42
N GLY A 787 -10.70 -2.55 14.91
CA GLY A 787 -9.43 -3.25 15.10
C GLY A 787 -9.51 -4.49 16.00
N LYS A 788 -10.55 -4.62 16.82
CA LYS A 788 -10.76 -5.76 17.69
C LYS A 788 -11.17 -7.05 16.95
N PHE A 789 -11.72 -6.92 15.74
CA PHE A 789 -12.22 -8.06 14.99
C PHE A 789 -11.80 -8.10 13.51
N LEU A 790 -11.32 -7.01 12.92
CA LEU A 790 -10.98 -6.95 11.50
C LEU A 790 -9.91 -7.98 11.09
N ASP A 791 -8.92 -8.21 11.94
CA ASP A 791 -7.89 -9.21 11.65
C ASP A 791 -8.47 -10.62 11.49
N ALA A 792 -9.41 -10.99 12.34
CA ALA A 792 -10.14 -12.26 12.22
C ALA A 792 -10.98 -12.31 10.93
N TYR A 793 -11.54 -11.20 10.51
CA TYR A 793 -12.29 -11.09 9.25
C TYR A 793 -11.39 -11.26 8.02
N TYR A 794 -10.15 -10.72 8.07
CA TYR A 794 -9.16 -10.94 7.02
C TYR A 794 -8.72 -12.40 6.96
N ASP A 795 -8.44 -13.01 8.10
CA ASP A 795 -8.03 -14.41 8.20
C ASP A 795 -9.12 -15.37 7.70
N ALA A 796 -10.38 -15.06 8.03
CA ALA A 796 -11.55 -15.77 7.55
C ALA A 796 -11.97 -15.43 6.11
N LYS A 797 -11.27 -14.48 5.47
CA LYS A 797 -11.55 -14.01 4.10
C LYS A 797 -12.95 -13.43 3.92
N ILE A 798 -13.49 -12.84 4.98
CA ILE A 798 -14.77 -12.10 4.93
C ILE A 798 -14.55 -10.72 4.30
N PHE A 799 -13.48 -10.03 4.71
CA PHE A 799 -13.03 -8.79 4.09
C PHE A 799 -11.64 -8.98 3.49
N GLU A 800 -11.41 -8.41 2.32
CA GLU A 800 -10.10 -8.34 1.68
C GLU A 800 -9.34 -7.08 2.06
N ASN A 801 -10.05 -6.00 2.37
CA ASN A 801 -9.49 -4.70 2.70
C ASN A 801 -10.20 -4.06 3.90
N ASP A 802 -9.50 -3.11 4.53
CA ASP A 802 -10.11 -2.23 5.53
C ASP A 802 -11.10 -1.27 4.84
N PRO A 803 -12.40 -1.32 5.16
CA PRO A 803 -13.40 -0.45 4.54
C PRO A 803 -13.21 1.04 4.85
N PHE A 804 -12.41 1.39 5.86
CA PHE A 804 -12.06 2.77 6.18
C PHE A 804 -10.85 3.28 5.38
N ALA A 805 -9.99 2.39 4.91
CA ALA A 805 -8.87 2.73 4.05
C ALA A 805 -9.25 2.75 2.57
N LYS A 806 -10.05 1.78 2.15
CA LYS A 806 -10.55 1.60 0.80
C LYS A 806 -12.07 1.69 0.78
N LEU A 807 -12.62 2.54 -0.09
CA LEU A 807 -14.06 2.73 -0.18
C LEU A 807 -14.77 1.43 -0.56
N ASP A 808 -15.77 1.07 0.24
CA ASP A 808 -16.73 0.02 -0.10
C ASP A 808 -17.61 0.48 -1.27
N GLN A 809 -17.32 -0.01 -2.45
CA GLN A 809 -18.04 0.36 -3.66
C GLN A 809 -19.41 -0.31 -3.77
N THR A 810 -19.63 -1.39 -3.00
CA THR A 810 -20.87 -2.18 -3.05
C THR A 810 -21.98 -1.57 -2.21
N GLY A 811 -21.75 -1.29 -0.94
CA GLY A 811 -22.75 -0.73 -0.03
C GLY A 811 -22.70 0.79 0.04
N VAL A 812 -21.58 1.34 0.50
CA VAL A 812 -21.36 2.79 0.61
C VAL A 812 -21.42 3.45 -0.77
N GLY A 813 -20.81 2.83 -1.77
CA GLY A 813 -20.83 3.31 -3.15
C GLY A 813 -22.22 3.42 -3.74
N LYS A 814 -23.10 2.46 -3.45
CA LYS A 814 -24.52 2.54 -3.86
C LYS A 814 -25.25 3.71 -3.22
N LEU A 815 -24.97 4.01 -1.96
CA LEU A 815 -25.55 5.18 -1.29
C LEU A 815 -25.07 6.49 -1.96
N MET A 816 -23.80 6.59 -2.30
CA MET A 816 -23.24 7.73 -3.02
C MET A 816 -23.90 7.91 -4.39
N GLU A 817 -24.00 6.84 -5.17
CA GLU A 817 -24.68 6.87 -6.47
C GLU A 817 -26.15 7.27 -6.34
N THR A 818 -26.85 6.76 -5.34
CA THR A 818 -28.24 7.08 -5.05
C THR A 818 -28.41 8.56 -4.73
N ALA A 819 -27.54 9.11 -3.89
CA ALA A 819 -27.56 10.53 -3.54
C ALA A 819 -27.36 11.43 -4.77
N ILE A 820 -26.45 11.08 -5.67
CA ILE A 820 -26.21 11.84 -6.90
C ILE A 820 -27.42 11.76 -7.84
N LYS A 821 -27.94 10.55 -8.06
CA LYS A 821 -29.10 10.31 -8.93
C LYS A 821 -30.37 11.02 -8.45
N LEU A 822 -30.57 11.13 -7.15
CA LEU A 822 -31.71 11.82 -6.55
C LEU A 822 -31.50 13.33 -6.47
N GLY A 823 -30.30 13.79 -6.19
CA GLY A 823 -30.00 15.20 -5.94
C GLY A 823 -29.86 16.05 -7.20
N LYS A 824 -29.09 15.59 -8.20
CA LYS A 824 -28.80 16.38 -9.41
C LYS A 824 -30.04 16.74 -10.24
N PRO A 825 -31.05 15.88 -10.45
CA PRO A 825 -32.28 16.28 -11.13
C PRO A 825 -33.06 17.39 -10.43
N VAL A 826 -33.02 17.45 -9.12
CA VAL A 826 -33.70 18.48 -8.31
C VAL A 826 -32.93 19.79 -8.36
N ASN A 827 -31.60 19.74 -8.24
CA ASN A 827 -30.72 20.89 -8.35
C ASN A 827 -29.60 20.60 -9.37
N PRO A 828 -29.81 20.96 -10.64
CA PRO A 828 -28.79 20.74 -11.69
C PRO A 828 -27.45 21.44 -11.45
N ALA A 829 -27.43 22.50 -10.62
CA ALA A 829 -26.20 23.21 -10.24
C ALA A 829 -25.47 22.57 -9.05
N LEU A 830 -26.02 21.50 -8.48
CA LEU A 830 -25.43 20.78 -7.37
C LEU A 830 -24.07 20.20 -7.75
N HIS A 831 -23.00 20.62 -7.09
CA HIS A 831 -21.71 19.95 -7.21
C HIS A 831 -21.50 18.97 -6.08
N CYS A 832 -20.80 17.88 -6.37
CA CYS A 832 -20.58 16.77 -5.45
C CYS A 832 -19.11 16.46 -5.34
N GLY A 833 -18.64 16.23 -4.12
CA GLY A 833 -17.27 15.83 -3.85
C GLY A 833 -17.19 14.82 -2.72
N ILE A 834 -15.98 14.35 -2.43
CA ILE A 834 -15.67 13.45 -1.33
C ILE A 834 -14.57 14.05 -0.49
N CYS A 835 -14.65 13.94 0.83
CA CYS A 835 -13.66 14.46 1.76
C CYS A 835 -13.20 13.48 2.83
N GLY A 836 -13.71 12.25 2.82
CA GLY A 836 -13.23 11.19 3.72
C GLY A 836 -11.82 10.75 3.38
N GLU A 837 -11.23 9.91 4.20
CA GLU A 837 -9.88 9.37 3.99
C GLU A 837 -9.73 8.65 2.63
N HIS A 838 -10.82 8.17 2.07
CA HIS A 838 -10.87 7.54 0.77
C HIS A 838 -10.50 8.48 -0.39
N GLY A 839 -10.58 9.79 -0.22
CA GLY A 839 -10.27 10.77 -1.27
C GLY A 839 -8.83 10.75 -1.78
N GLY A 840 -7.91 10.15 -1.03
CA GLY A 840 -6.52 9.95 -1.42
C GLY A 840 -6.19 8.51 -1.86
N ASP A 841 -7.14 7.58 -1.80
CA ASP A 841 -6.94 6.20 -2.22
C ASP A 841 -7.20 6.05 -3.73
N PRO A 842 -6.23 5.52 -4.51
CA PRO A 842 -6.36 5.44 -5.96
C PRO A 842 -7.61 4.72 -6.46
N SER A 843 -7.98 3.59 -5.86
CA SER A 843 -9.18 2.83 -6.27
C SER A 843 -10.48 3.57 -5.96
N SER A 844 -10.50 4.30 -4.85
CA SER A 844 -11.63 5.14 -4.46
C SER A 844 -11.77 6.35 -5.37
N VAL A 845 -10.66 6.98 -5.77
CA VAL A 845 -10.62 8.09 -6.73
C VAL A 845 -11.17 7.63 -8.09
N GLU A 846 -10.76 6.46 -8.55
CA GLU A 846 -11.28 5.86 -9.79
C GLU A 846 -12.81 5.69 -9.71
N PHE A 847 -13.32 5.16 -8.62
CA PHE A 847 -14.76 5.04 -8.39
C PHE A 847 -15.47 6.40 -8.39
N CYS A 848 -14.90 7.41 -7.74
CA CYS A 848 -15.44 8.77 -7.73
C CYS A 848 -15.53 9.37 -9.14
N HIS A 849 -14.51 9.14 -9.96
CA HIS A 849 -14.54 9.51 -11.38
C HIS A 849 -15.71 8.81 -12.11
N LYS A 850 -15.84 7.52 -11.90
CA LYS A 850 -16.85 6.69 -12.58
C LYS A 850 -18.29 7.09 -12.25
N ILE A 851 -18.57 7.44 -11.00
CA ILE A 851 -19.91 7.90 -10.58
C ILE A 851 -20.18 9.37 -10.86
N GLY A 852 -19.21 10.11 -11.40
CA GLY A 852 -19.39 11.49 -11.85
C GLY A 852 -19.28 12.55 -10.75
N LEU A 853 -18.44 12.35 -9.74
CA LEU A 853 -18.12 13.42 -8.79
C LEU A 853 -17.39 14.56 -9.49
N ASP A 854 -17.49 15.76 -8.93
CA ASP A 854 -16.82 16.95 -9.45
C ASP A 854 -15.39 17.07 -8.92
N TYR A 855 -15.15 16.65 -7.66
CA TYR A 855 -13.83 16.67 -7.05
C TYR A 855 -13.65 15.57 -6.01
N VAL A 856 -12.38 15.28 -5.72
CA VAL A 856 -11.95 14.53 -4.55
C VAL A 856 -11.13 15.43 -3.64
N SER A 857 -11.18 15.22 -2.34
CA SER A 857 -10.42 15.99 -1.35
C SER A 857 -9.65 15.03 -0.45
N CYS A 858 -8.37 15.31 -0.24
CA CYS A 858 -7.46 14.44 0.50
C CYS A 858 -6.44 15.24 1.30
N SER A 859 -5.67 14.57 2.15
CA SER A 859 -4.57 15.21 2.87
C SER A 859 -3.55 15.82 1.90
N PRO A 860 -2.80 16.87 2.31
CA PRO A 860 -1.92 17.62 1.41
C PRO A 860 -0.92 16.75 0.63
N PHE A 861 -0.25 15.82 1.29
CA PHE A 861 0.75 14.96 0.66
C PHE A 861 0.16 13.91 -0.30
N ARG A 862 -1.13 13.66 -0.24
CA ARG A 862 -1.84 12.75 -1.16
C ARG A 862 -2.39 13.45 -2.41
N VAL A 863 -2.29 14.76 -2.48
CA VAL A 863 -2.77 15.53 -3.65
C VAL A 863 -2.14 15.04 -4.96
N PRO A 864 -0.83 14.83 -5.08
CA PRO A 864 -0.25 14.28 -6.30
C PRO A 864 -0.76 12.89 -6.64
N VAL A 865 -0.92 12.02 -5.65
CA VAL A 865 -1.47 10.67 -5.81
C VAL A 865 -2.90 10.73 -6.37
N ALA A 866 -3.75 11.58 -5.81
CA ALA A 866 -5.12 11.77 -6.27
C ALA A 866 -5.18 12.33 -7.69
N ARG A 867 -4.32 13.28 -8.04
CA ARG A 867 -4.21 13.85 -9.38
C ARG A 867 -3.85 12.77 -10.41
N LEU A 868 -2.87 11.94 -10.10
CA LEU A 868 -2.47 10.84 -10.97
C LEU A 868 -3.57 9.79 -11.10
N ALA A 869 -4.19 9.39 -10.00
CA ALA A 869 -5.28 8.42 -10.00
C ALA A 869 -6.50 8.92 -10.81
N ALA A 870 -6.84 10.20 -10.68
CA ALA A 870 -7.90 10.83 -11.46
C ALA A 870 -7.59 10.84 -12.96
N ALA A 871 -6.34 11.11 -13.34
CA ALA A 871 -5.88 11.05 -14.72
C ALA A 871 -5.96 9.62 -15.27
N GLN A 872 -5.49 8.65 -14.51
CA GLN A 872 -5.54 7.23 -14.91
C GLN A 872 -6.98 6.75 -15.11
N ALA A 873 -7.91 7.17 -14.24
CA ALA A 873 -9.33 6.85 -14.38
C ALA A 873 -9.92 7.44 -15.69
N ALA A 874 -9.58 8.68 -16.01
CA ALA A 874 -10.02 9.33 -17.23
C ALA A 874 -9.43 8.69 -18.50
N ILE A 875 -8.17 8.26 -18.44
CA ILE A 875 -7.50 7.54 -19.53
C ILE A 875 -8.13 6.17 -19.76
N ALA A 876 -8.42 5.43 -18.69
CA ALA A 876 -9.03 4.10 -18.78
C ALA A 876 -10.46 4.11 -19.34
N GLU A 877 -11.16 5.25 -19.27
CA GLU A 877 -12.51 5.42 -19.81
C GLU A 877 -12.53 5.54 -21.35
N LYS A 878 -11.44 5.98 -21.97
CA LYS A 878 -11.28 6.12 -23.42
C LYS A 878 -11.11 4.75 -24.10
#